data_8974f84032ae77bc08a6c9af6b1cd839
#
_entry.id   8974f84032ae77bc08a6c9af6b1cd839
#
_cell.length_a   1.000
_cell.length_b   1.000
_cell.length_c   1.000
_cell.angle_alpha   90.00
_cell.angle_beta   90.00
_cell.angle_gamma   90.00
#
_symmetry.space_group_name_H-M   'P 1'
#
loop_
_entity.id
_entity.type
_entity.pdbx_description
1 polymer ?
#
loop_
_entity_poly.entity_id
_entity_poly.type
_entity_poly.pdbx_seq_one_letter_code
_entity_poly.pdbx_strand_id
1 'polypeptide(L)'
;MDYNAYIERLEKECDVVYQLAEKARSRGLDPRMTVEIPRASDLADRTQKLLDFLHPRQTAAQIREMTAKHDGNRELVAIDIARIVTAESLLYGVKEKCKPCDGSGEIDKTPTWKVPCDDCGAIGTVMGFEEAIGKADWNETLKTYETEAKKAKGEHIRVAQCLYHGICAGLAVLTEGILVAPLEGVVSCRILSNDDSTECLAVNFAGPIRSAGGTGQALSVLIADILRRDFGFTTPKVTFAEIERYKEEVSKYSRGLQYRPSNPQLEVIAKNCPVYVDGEGVGDEVTGQRDLPRVPTNKIREGMLLVMCEGLIQKAPKILKYVEELQLDGWDWLKSFVQTKEGSTDIKPSDKYMSDVLAGRPIFGLPMEVGGLRLRYGRSRLAGLATTAMHPVTMMAMGGFVICGTQMKYERPGKATVSTPCDTIDGPYLQLHDGSAKRFGDGRELKVLAGLDPEEDWSVLPTQPEWPIKKIWDLGELLVPVGEFLENNHPLCPSPYVQEWHDGVLYDKGIEIPKTFTDAVEQSKIYDIPLDPKYVAVGWQDLAASEGYDFMNSITLSIDGKKVLVPETHKELAYRINLDIDNLGALQGNESLLVLNLLPKLKASIKINLEVYDNALEWLNTLAEYEIRPRTTIRIGARMGKPEGSKHREMNPPIHGLWPVGFNIGPQRRIRDAARKGESVAVGIRVCPFCNTQTWRGVCLGGEGEAKPHKAMETNFVGVIKQDLKTNDLWKESLEITHQATEPEVKGSKGLRSAEKMPEDMLKSVLRHRNQTSAFRDGTIRFDMVDITMTHFRPDEIGITASQAVDLGYDVDCRGQPVVADDQVIELMPQDVVVAENCIKGLLQAMRFTDDMLKTMYDLPAFYDIADDAGAEVLVGQLIMGLAPHTSGAVLARIIGVAGIKGHYGHPFYHAAKRRNCDGDIDCILLLTEGLINFSRMFLPKSRGGRMDAPLTLTTRILATE
;
A
#
# COMPACT_ATOMS: atom_id res chain seq x y z
N MET A 1 -1.75 20.79 19.82
CA MET A 1 -2.81 19.88 20.35
C MET A 1 -2.16 18.64 20.95
N ASP A 2 -2.60 18.16 22.15
CA ASP A 2 -2.20 16.86 22.66
C ASP A 2 -2.83 15.73 21.82
N TYR A 3 -2.05 14.70 21.53
CA TYR A 3 -2.49 13.57 20.73
C TYR A 3 -3.75 12.88 21.27
N ASN A 4 -3.87 12.75 22.59
CA ASN A 4 -5.04 12.14 23.19
C ASN A 4 -6.32 13.01 22.99
N ALA A 5 -6.21 14.32 23.13
CA ALA A 5 -7.31 15.24 22.86
C ALA A 5 -7.74 15.21 21.38
N TYR A 6 -6.79 15.10 20.49
CA TYR A 6 -7.06 14.93 19.06
C TYR A 6 -7.84 13.64 18.76
N ILE A 7 -7.40 12.50 19.29
CA ILE A 7 -8.08 11.22 19.09
C ILE A 7 -9.49 11.24 19.72
N GLU A 8 -9.65 11.76 20.92
CA GLU A 8 -10.97 11.88 21.56
C GLU A 8 -11.95 12.71 20.71
N ARG A 9 -11.45 13.76 20.06
CA ARG A 9 -12.27 14.55 19.13
C ARG A 9 -12.68 13.74 17.91
N LEU A 10 -11.75 13.05 17.24
CA LEU A 10 -12.05 12.19 16.11
C LEU A 10 -13.05 11.08 16.47
N GLU A 11 -12.89 10.44 17.63
CA GLU A 11 -13.79 9.40 18.09
C GLU A 11 -15.20 9.92 18.34
N LYS A 12 -15.35 11.11 18.91
CA LYS A 12 -16.66 11.77 19.09
C LYS A 12 -17.32 12.10 17.75
N GLU A 13 -16.57 12.64 16.80
CA GLU A 13 -17.08 12.93 15.46
C GLU A 13 -17.49 11.62 14.75
N CYS A 14 -16.68 10.55 14.88
CA CYS A 14 -16.99 9.23 14.38
C CYS A 14 -18.28 8.64 15.02
N ASP A 15 -18.48 8.84 16.33
CA ASP A 15 -19.70 8.41 17.03
C ASP A 15 -20.96 9.04 16.45
N VAL A 16 -20.94 10.33 16.11
CA VAL A 16 -22.06 11.03 15.47
C VAL A 16 -22.43 10.37 14.15
N VAL A 17 -21.42 10.05 13.32
CA VAL A 17 -21.64 9.41 12.02
C VAL A 17 -22.19 7.99 12.18
N TYR A 18 -21.66 7.21 13.12
CA TYR A 18 -22.20 5.87 13.41
C TYR A 18 -23.65 5.91 13.90
N GLN A 19 -23.99 6.84 14.80
CA GLN A 19 -25.37 7.01 15.28
C GLN A 19 -26.33 7.38 14.14
N LEU A 20 -25.91 8.23 13.21
CA LEU A 20 -26.70 8.57 12.04
C LEU A 20 -26.90 7.35 11.13
N ALA A 21 -25.83 6.62 10.84
CA ALA A 21 -25.89 5.43 9.99
C ALA A 21 -26.75 4.32 10.62
N GLU A 22 -26.69 4.09 11.93
CA GLU A 22 -27.57 3.15 12.65
C GLU A 22 -29.03 3.59 12.55
N LYS A 23 -29.34 4.90 12.71
CA LYS A 23 -30.69 5.42 12.53
C LYS A 23 -31.22 5.18 11.11
N ALA A 24 -30.39 5.44 10.09
CA ALA A 24 -30.75 5.19 8.70
C ALA A 24 -31.05 3.71 8.46
N ARG A 25 -30.14 2.83 8.83
CA ARG A 25 -30.30 1.37 8.64
C ARG A 25 -31.45 0.77 9.43
N SER A 26 -31.74 1.29 10.61
CA SER A 26 -32.92 0.84 11.43
C SER A 26 -34.27 1.02 10.72
N ARG A 27 -34.33 1.81 9.64
CA ARG A 27 -35.52 1.92 8.78
C ARG A 27 -35.80 0.62 7.99
N GLY A 28 -34.83 -0.29 7.88
CA GLY A 28 -35.02 -1.61 7.25
C GLY A 28 -35.04 -1.59 5.72
N LEU A 29 -34.52 -0.52 5.09
CA LEU A 29 -34.42 -0.40 3.61
C LEU A 29 -33.12 -1.01 3.05
N ASP A 30 -32.16 -1.27 3.91
CA ASP A 30 -30.88 -1.92 3.61
C ASP A 30 -30.92 -3.44 3.82
N PRO A 31 -29.94 -4.20 3.33
CA PRO A 31 -29.89 -5.64 3.55
C PRO A 31 -29.85 -6.06 5.02
N ARG A 32 -29.30 -5.22 5.90
CA ARG A 32 -29.24 -5.38 7.36
C ARG A 32 -29.71 -4.12 8.06
N MET A 33 -30.28 -4.29 9.24
CA MET A 33 -30.79 -3.20 10.08
C MET A 33 -29.70 -2.49 10.90
N THR A 34 -28.48 -3.02 10.92
CA THR A 34 -27.35 -2.49 11.68
C THR A 34 -26.20 -2.14 10.75
N VAL A 35 -25.28 -1.28 11.20
CA VAL A 35 -24.05 -0.99 10.48
C VAL A 35 -23.17 -2.24 10.44
N GLU A 36 -22.68 -2.58 9.25
CA GLU A 36 -21.93 -3.82 9.01
C GLU A 36 -20.41 -3.66 9.09
N ILE A 37 -19.93 -2.45 9.37
CA ILE A 37 -18.50 -2.13 9.55
C ILE A 37 -18.25 -1.90 11.05
N PRO A 38 -17.80 -2.89 11.83
CA PRO A 38 -17.53 -2.70 13.24
C PRO A 38 -16.24 -1.88 13.43
N ARG A 39 -16.22 -1.04 14.48
CA ARG A 39 -15.02 -0.32 14.90
C ARG A 39 -14.06 -1.25 15.65
N ALA A 40 -12.78 -1.08 15.44
CA ALA A 40 -11.71 -1.78 16.14
C ALA A 40 -10.87 -0.77 16.93
N SER A 41 -10.66 -1.04 18.22
CA SER A 41 -9.94 -0.17 19.15
C SER A 41 -8.41 -0.40 19.10
N ASP A 42 -7.99 -1.61 18.77
CA ASP A 42 -6.59 -2.03 18.69
C ASP A 42 -6.42 -3.20 17.71
N LEU A 43 -5.18 -3.63 17.52
CA LEU A 43 -4.81 -4.76 16.66
C LEU A 43 -5.54 -6.06 17.06
N ALA A 44 -5.63 -6.33 18.36
CA ALA A 44 -6.25 -7.56 18.85
C ALA A 44 -7.75 -7.60 18.56
N ASP A 45 -8.43 -6.49 18.79
CA ASP A 45 -9.85 -6.34 18.48
C ASP A 45 -10.11 -6.41 16.97
N ARG A 46 -9.27 -5.77 16.17
CA ARG A 46 -9.33 -5.83 14.70
C ARG A 46 -9.16 -7.26 14.19
N THR A 47 -8.16 -7.97 14.70
CA THR A 47 -7.88 -9.37 14.35
C THR A 47 -9.05 -10.27 14.70
N GLN A 48 -9.64 -10.12 15.89
CA GLN A 48 -10.85 -10.86 16.30
C GLN A 48 -11.99 -10.61 15.32
N LYS A 49 -12.30 -9.35 15.01
CA LYS A 49 -13.41 -8.99 14.11
C LYS A 49 -13.20 -9.50 12.69
N LEU A 50 -11.97 -9.61 12.23
CA LEU A 50 -11.66 -10.27 10.97
C LEU A 50 -11.90 -11.78 11.07
N LEU A 51 -11.48 -12.43 12.16
CA LEU A 51 -11.65 -13.85 12.39
C LEU A 51 -13.11 -14.26 12.59
N ASP A 52 -14.00 -13.35 13.03
CA ASP A 52 -15.44 -13.59 13.15
C ASP A 52 -16.10 -14.04 11.83
N PHE A 53 -15.47 -13.78 10.68
CA PHE A 53 -15.90 -14.31 9.37
C PHE A 53 -15.58 -15.77 9.16
N LEU A 54 -14.58 -16.30 9.87
CA LEU A 54 -14.17 -17.69 9.79
C LEU A 54 -14.77 -18.47 10.93
N HIS A 55 -14.74 -17.88 12.11
CA HIS A 55 -15.06 -18.54 13.34
C HIS A 55 -15.26 -17.53 14.47
N PRO A 56 -16.52 -17.22 14.86
CA PRO A 56 -16.79 -16.23 15.88
C PRO A 56 -16.25 -16.68 17.25
N ARG A 57 -15.25 -15.98 17.80
CA ARG A 57 -14.60 -16.24 19.09
C ARG A 57 -14.02 -14.98 19.69
N GLN A 58 -13.84 -14.99 21.02
CA GLN A 58 -13.23 -13.89 21.76
C GLN A 58 -11.70 -14.07 21.85
N THR A 59 -10.99 -13.94 20.74
CA THR A 59 -9.53 -14.10 20.67
C THR A 59 -8.75 -12.84 21.03
N ALA A 60 -9.38 -11.67 21.11
CA ALA A 60 -8.68 -10.41 21.38
C ALA A 60 -7.95 -10.39 22.73
N ALA A 61 -8.58 -10.93 23.79
CA ALA A 61 -7.95 -11.04 25.11
C ALA A 61 -6.69 -11.92 25.06
N GLN A 62 -6.77 -13.05 24.38
CA GLN A 62 -5.66 -13.98 24.20
C GLN A 62 -4.52 -13.37 23.38
N ILE A 63 -4.84 -12.60 22.33
CA ILE A 63 -3.84 -11.88 21.52
C ILE A 63 -3.09 -10.88 22.42
N ARG A 64 -3.80 -10.09 23.23
CA ARG A 64 -3.16 -9.13 24.15
C ARG A 64 -2.27 -9.83 25.19
N GLU A 65 -2.76 -10.93 25.77
CA GLU A 65 -1.97 -11.75 26.72
C GLU A 65 -0.69 -12.29 26.08
N MET A 66 -0.80 -12.88 24.88
CA MET A 66 0.37 -13.43 24.18
C MET A 66 1.31 -12.32 23.69
N THR A 67 0.80 -11.16 23.31
CA THR A 67 1.62 -9.99 22.95
C THR A 67 2.47 -9.53 24.13
N ALA A 68 1.88 -9.49 25.33
CA ALA A 68 2.62 -9.16 26.56
C ALA A 68 3.64 -10.26 26.93
N LYS A 69 3.30 -11.53 26.74
CA LYS A 69 4.18 -12.68 27.01
C LYS A 69 5.43 -12.68 26.14
N HIS A 70 5.31 -12.26 24.89
CA HIS A 70 6.39 -12.31 23.90
C HIS A 70 7.01 -10.94 23.59
N ASP A 71 6.86 -9.95 24.48
CA ASP A 71 7.41 -8.60 24.32
C ASP A 71 7.11 -7.98 22.94
N GLY A 72 5.91 -8.22 22.39
CA GLY A 72 5.48 -7.74 21.10
C GLY A 72 6.04 -8.50 19.89
N ASN A 73 6.72 -9.64 20.06
CA ASN A 73 7.16 -10.48 18.94
C ASN A 73 5.94 -11.11 18.26
N ARG A 74 5.53 -10.51 17.17
CA ARG A 74 4.30 -10.86 16.43
C ARG A 74 4.27 -12.28 15.91
N GLU A 75 5.40 -12.79 15.48
CA GLU A 75 5.53 -14.13 14.93
C GLU A 75 5.32 -15.22 16.01
N LEU A 76 5.86 -15.02 17.20
CA LEU A 76 5.62 -15.92 18.35
C LEU A 76 4.17 -15.83 18.84
N VAL A 77 3.60 -14.62 18.89
CA VAL A 77 2.18 -14.42 19.19
C VAL A 77 1.30 -15.18 18.19
N ALA A 78 1.61 -15.09 16.90
CA ALA A 78 0.85 -15.79 15.86
C ALA A 78 0.86 -17.31 16.03
N ILE A 79 2.00 -17.89 16.42
CA ILE A 79 2.14 -19.33 16.68
C ILE A 79 1.28 -19.74 17.88
N ASP A 80 1.37 -19.01 19.00
CA ASP A 80 0.59 -19.35 20.18
C ASP A 80 -0.92 -19.20 19.93
N ILE A 81 -1.35 -18.15 19.23
CA ILE A 81 -2.75 -17.96 18.85
C ILE A 81 -3.22 -19.07 17.89
N ALA A 82 -2.40 -19.49 16.93
CA ALA A 82 -2.74 -20.62 16.08
C ALA A 82 -3.01 -21.91 16.88
N ARG A 83 -2.18 -22.20 17.87
CA ARG A 83 -2.33 -23.33 18.78
C ARG A 83 -3.58 -23.23 19.62
N ILE A 84 -3.84 -22.05 20.25
CA ILE A 84 -5.01 -21.79 21.08
C ILE A 84 -6.30 -21.99 20.26
N VAL A 85 -6.39 -21.35 19.09
CA VAL A 85 -7.59 -21.46 18.23
C VAL A 85 -7.80 -22.89 17.73
N THR A 86 -6.72 -23.63 17.42
CA THR A 86 -6.83 -25.05 17.04
C THR A 86 -7.38 -25.90 18.19
N ALA A 87 -6.85 -25.73 19.38
CA ALA A 87 -7.29 -26.48 20.57
C ALA A 87 -8.75 -26.17 20.92
N GLU A 88 -9.12 -24.90 20.93
CA GLU A 88 -10.52 -24.49 21.14
C GLU A 88 -11.44 -25.06 20.08
N SER A 89 -11.03 -25.05 18.80
CA SER A 89 -11.82 -25.64 17.71
C SER A 89 -12.10 -27.12 17.92
N LEU A 90 -11.15 -27.84 18.49
CA LEU A 90 -11.34 -29.25 18.83
C LEU A 90 -12.33 -29.47 19.97
N LEU A 91 -12.25 -28.65 21.01
CA LEU A 91 -13.11 -28.77 22.19
C LEU A 91 -14.58 -28.49 21.88
N TYR A 92 -14.85 -27.51 21.02
CA TYR A 92 -16.21 -26.99 20.78
C TYR A 92 -16.95 -27.64 19.60
N GLY A 93 -16.27 -28.28 18.69
CA GLY A 93 -16.90 -28.92 17.52
C GLY A 93 -17.81 -30.11 17.82
N VAL A 94 -18.16 -30.41 19.10
CA VAL A 94 -18.83 -31.63 19.49
C VAL A 94 -20.31 -31.43 19.87
N LYS A 95 -20.81 -30.21 20.02
CA LYS A 95 -22.07 -30.01 20.81
C LYS A 95 -23.37 -29.75 20.04
N GLU A 96 -23.35 -29.27 18.80
CA GLU A 96 -24.62 -29.05 18.08
C GLU A 96 -24.54 -29.53 16.63
N LYS A 97 -25.61 -30.21 16.18
CA LYS A 97 -25.76 -30.58 14.77
C LYS A 97 -25.97 -29.33 13.92
N CYS A 98 -25.25 -29.26 12.82
CA CYS A 98 -25.45 -28.22 11.84
C CYS A 98 -26.89 -28.30 11.28
N LYS A 99 -27.65 -27.22 11.44
CA LYS A 99 -29.04 -27.19 10.97
C LYS A 99 -29.18 -27.35 9.45
N PRO A 100 -28.39 -26.68 8.58
CA PRO A 100 -28.51 -26.83 7.14
C PRO A 100 -28.25 -28.23 6.59
N CYS A 101 -27.37 -29.00 7.20
CA CYS A 101 -27.05 -30.37 6.77
C CYS A 101 -27.57 -31.46 7.75
N ASP A 102 -28.31 -31.10 8.78
CA ASP A 102 -28.81 -31.99 9.87
C ASP A 102 -27.69 -32.89 10.44
N GLY A 103 -26.48 -32.36 10.55
CA GLY A 103 -25.36 -33.07 11.12
C GLY A 103 -24.65 -34.05 10.17
N SER A 104 -25.02 -34.09 8.89
CA SER A 104 -24.37 -34.98 7.89
C SER A 104 -23.04 -34.44 7.34
N GLY A 105 -22.80 -33.17 7.47
CA GLY A 105 -21.66 -32.49 6.82
C GLY A 105 -21.84 -32.22 5.33
N GLU A 106 -22.90 -32.70 4.74
CA GLU A 106 -23.21 -32.59 3.31
C GLU A 106 -24.64 -32.11 3.07
N ILE A 107 -24.83 -31.34 2.01
CA ILE A 107 -26.13 -30.85 1.57
C ILE A 107 -26.50 -31.53 0.26
N ASP A 108 -27.72 -32.08 0.19
CA ASP A 108 -28.25 -32.67 -1.04
C ASP A 108 -28.57 -31.55 -2.04
N LYS A 109 -27.85 -31.48 -3.14
CA LYS A 109 -28.16 -30.58 -4.28
C LYS A 109 -29.11 -31.25 -5.27
N THR A 110 -29.04 -32.57 -5.40
CA THR A 110 -29.96 -33.42 -6.13
C THR A 110 -30.07 -34.77 -5.41
N PRO A 111 -31.02 -35.62 -5.70
CA PRO A 111 -31.11 -36.95 -5.09
C PRO A 111 -29.85 -37.83 -5.25
N THR A 112 -28.98 -37.46 -6.18
CA THR A 112 -27.77 -38.23 -6.47
C THR A 112 -26.48 -37.44 -6.27
N TRP A 113 -26.56 -36.15 -5.86
CA TRP A 113 -25.37 -35.29 -5.71
C TRP A 113 -25.38 -34.53 -4.40
N LYS A 114 -24.39 -34.84 -3.57
CA LYS A 114 -24.13 -34.20 -2.30
C LYS A 114 -22.92 -33.27 -2.40
N VAL A 115 -22.97 -32.17 -1.72
CA VAL A 115 -21.84 -31.24 -1.58
C VAL A 115 -21.55 -31.01 -0.12
N PRO A 116 -20.28 -30.70 0.26
CA PRO A 116 -19.94 -30.30 1.60
C PRO A 116 -20.80 -29.12 2.06
N CYS A 117 -21.24 -29.15 3.29
CA CYS A 117 -22.01 -28.05 3.89
C CYS A 117 -21.08 -26.87 4.20
N ASP A 118 -21.33 -25.74 3.58
CA ASP A 118 -20.52 -24.53 3.78
C ASP A 118 -20.64 -23.96 5.22
N ASP A 119 -21.79 -24.14 5.88
CA ASP A 119 -22.03 -23.59 7.22
C ASP A 119 -21.25 -24.29 8.33
N CYS A 120 -20.99 -25.57 8.19
CA CYS A 120 -20.21 -26.34 9.15
C CYS A 120 -18.85 -26.81 8.58
N GLY A 121 -18.49 -26.40 7.38
CA GLY A 121 -17.27 -26.84 6.70
C GLY A 121 -17.20 -28.36 6.48
N ALA A 122 -18.35 -28.99 6.20
CA ALA A 122 -18.52 -30.44 6.03
C ALA A 122 -18.33 -31.28 7.32
N ILE A 123 -18.34 -30.65 8.51
CA ILE A 123 -18.14 -31.34 9.79
C ILE A 123 -19.45 -31.96 10.33
N GLY A 124 -20.61 -31.46 9.87
CA GLY A 124 -21.92 -31.86 10.35
C GLY A 124 -22.32 -31.24 11.69
N THR A 125 -21.44 -30.49 12.31
CA THR A 125 -21.68 -29.80 13.60
C THR A 125 -21.25 -28.33 13.50
N VAL A 126 -21.98 -27.46 14.17
CA VAL A 126 -21.63 -26.07 14.40
C VAL A 126 -21.36 -25.84 15.87
N MET A 127 -20.55 -24.87 16.19
CA MET A 127 -20.13 -24.65 17.56
C MET A 127 -21.14 -23.86 18.36
N GLY A 128 -21.54 -24.40 19.54
CA GLY A 128 -22.23 -23.66 20.57
C GLY A 128 -21.27 -22.85 21.43
N PHE A 129 -21.62 -21.60 21.70
CA PHE A 129 -20.66 -20.50 21.91
C PHE A 129 -20.32 -20.15 23.38
N GLU A 130 -21.07 -20.61 24.40
CA GLU A 130 -21.11 -19.83 25.64
C GLU A 130 -20.35 -20.34 26.87
N GLU A 131 -19.77 -21.52 26.88
CA GLU A 131 -19.32 -22.06 28.18
C GLU A 131 -17.86 -22.35 28.42
N ALA A 132 -16.94 -22.12 27.48
CA ALA A 132 -15.64 -22.75 27.67
C ALA A 132 -14.38 -21.89 27.45
N ILE A 133 -14.46 -20.61 27.58
CA ILE A 133 -13.31 -19.68 27.47
C ILE A 133 -12.42 -19.68 28.72
N GLY A 134 -12.61 -20.58 29.61
CA GLY A 134 -11.86 -20.66 30.85
C GLY A 134 -10.93 -21.87 30.98
N LYS A 135 -9.66 -21.71 30.67
CA LYS A 135 -8.58 -22.54 31.27
C LYS A 135 -8.40 -23.98 30.79
N ALA A 136 -8.50 -24.31 29.54
CA ALA A 136 -7.94 -25.59 29.09
C ALA A 136 -6.47 -25.41 28.73
N ASP A 137 -5.59 -26.19 29.35
CA ASP A 137 -4.22 -26.33 28.85
C ASP A 137 -4.29 -26.95 27.45
N TRP A 138 -4.05 -26.13 26.44
CA TRP A 138 -4.16 -26.51 25.03
C TRP A 138 -3.24 -27.69 24.69
N ASN A 139 -2.09 -27.83 25.36
CA ASN A 139 -1.15 -28.94 25.19
C ASN A 139 -1.78 -30.27 25.63
N GLU A 140 -2.47 -30.28 26.76
CA GLU A 140 -3.15 -31.47 27.26
C GLU A 140 -4.33 -31.83 26.38
N THR A 141 -5.09 -30.86 25.93
CA THR A 141 -6.21 -31.06 25.02
C THR A 141 -5.79 -31.64 23.66
N LEU A 142 -4.71 -31.14 23.07
CA LEU A 142 -4.17 -31.65 21.81
C LEU A 142 -3.65 -33.07 21.95
N LYS A 143 -2.91 -33.40 23.04
CA LYS A 143 -2.41 -34.76 23.31
C LYS A 143 -3.54 -35.78 23.47
N THR A 144 -4.60 -35.43 24.20
CA THR A 144 -5.76 -36.28 24.37
C THR A 144 -6.44 -36.57 23.02
N TYR A 145 -6.61 -35.52 22.21
CA TYR A 145 -7.24 -35.66 20.91
C TYR A 145 -6.37 -36.41 19.90
N GLU A 146 -5.05 -36.27 19.94
CA GLU A 146 -4.11 -37.04 19.12
C GLU A 146 -4.31 -38.55 19.27
N THR A 147 -4.58 -38.99 20.50
CA THR A 147 -4.78 -40.44 20.81
C THR A 147 -6.11 -40.97 20.26
N GLU A 148 -7.15 -40.13 20.19
CA GLU A 148 -8.46 -40.49 19.71
C GLU A 148 -8.65 -40.27 18.20
N ALA A 149 -8.06 -39.22 17.60
CA ALA A 149 -8.16 -38.91 16.18
C ALA A 149 -7.60 -39.97 15.25
N LYS A 150 -6.62 -40.74 15.74
CA LYS A 150 -6.03 -41.86 14.98
C LYS A 150 -6.99 -43.05 14.79
N LYS A 151 -8.15 -43.04 15.45
CA LYS A 151 -9.07 -44.23 15.50
C LYS A 151 -10.25 -44.17 14.55
N ALA A 152 -10.59 -43.01 13.92
CA ALA A 152 -11.81 -42.93 13.13
C ALA A 152 -11.68 -42.10 11.86
N LYS A 153 -12.06 -42.65 10.70
CA LYS A 153 -11.99 -42.06 9.37
C LYS A 153 -12.83 -40.75 9.22
N GLY A 154 -13.87 -40.53 10.06
CA GLY A 154 -14.71 -39.33 10.10
C GLY A 154 -14.10 -38.16 10.84
N GLU A 155 -13.06 -38.36 11.65
CA GLU A 155 -12.43 -37.34 12.45
C GLU A 155 -11.35 -36.54 11.70
N HIS A 156 -10.83 -37.07 10.57
CA HIS A 156 -9.83 -36.38 9.77
C HIS A 156 -10.35 -35.03 9.22
N ILE A 157 -11.63 -34.98 8.81
CA ILE A 157 -12.23 -33.73 8.31
C ILE A 157 -12.30 -32.70 9.41
N ARG A 158 -12.69 -33.12 10.61
CA ARG A 158 -12.79 -32.24 11.79
C ARG A 158 -11.42 -31.73 12.21
N VAL A 159 -10.41 -32.58 12.30
CA VAL A 159 -9.03 -32.19 12.62
C VAL A 159 -8.51 -31.21 11.59
N ALA A 160 -8.69 -31.51 10.31
CA ALA A 160 -8.27 -30.63 9.21
C ALA A 160 -8.92 -29.25 9.29
N GLN A 161 -10.22 -29.18 9.67
CA GLN A 161 -10.91 -27.92 9.86
C GLN A 161 -10.38 -27.12 11.06
N CYS A 162 -10.06 -27.79 12.16
CA CYS A 162 -9.46 -27.12 13.32
C CYS A 162 -8.07 -26.57 13.01
N LEU A 163 -7.24 -27.33 12.30
CA LEU A 163 -5.93 -26.88 11.82
C LEU A 163 -6.04 -25.69 10.86
N TYR A 164 -7.03 -25.72 9.97
CA TYR A 164 -7.34 -24.59 9.08
C TYR A 164 -7.65 -23.33 9.87
N HIS A 165 -8.54 -23.40 10.89
CA HIS A 165 -8.87 -22.25 11.74
C HIS A 165 -7.62 -21.72 12.48
N GLY A 166 -6.77 -22.61 13.00
CA GLY A 166 -5.53 -22.21 13.66
C GLY A 166 -4.56 -21.48 12.72
N ILE A 167 -4.32 -22.05 11.53
CA ILE A 167 -3.44 -21.41 10.54
C ILE A 167 -3.98 -20.04 10.12
N CYS A 168 -5.29 -19.92 9.87
CA CYS A 168 -5.92 -18.65 9.54
C CYS A 168 -5.82 -17.64 10.69
N ALA A 169 -5.98 -18.07 11.93
CA ALA A 169 -5.85 -17.21 13.11
C ALA A 169 -4.40 -16.69 13.28
N GLY A 170 -3.41 -17.56 13.17
CA GLY A 170 -2.00 -17.16 13.18
C GLY A 170 -1.68 -16.19 12.04
N LEU A 171 -2.16 -16.47 10.84
CA LEU A 171 -1.96 -15.59 9.69
C LEU A 171 -2.68 -14.23 9.88
N ALA A 172 -3.83 -14.20 10.55
CA ALA A 172 -4.53 -12.95 10.86
C ALA A 172 -3.73 -12.07 11.83
N VAL A 173 -3.09 -12.66 12.83
CA VAL A 173 -2.15 -11.95 13.72
C VAL A 173 -0.95 -11.41 12.94
N LEU A 174 -0.30 -12.24 12.12
CA LEU A 174 0.84 -11.83 11.28
C LEU A 174 0.50 -10.67 10.34
N THR A 175 -0.75 -10.60 9.88
CA THR A 175 -1.25 -9.59 8.95
C THR A 175 -2.04 -8.47 9.64
N GLU A 176 -1.96 -8.41 10.98
CA GLU A 176 -2.55 -7.35 11.84
C GLU A 176 -4.07 -7.19 11.68
N GLY A 177 -4.76 -8.22 11.24
CA GLY A 177 -6.19 -8.17 10.99
C GLY A 177 -6.61 -7.21 9.87
N ILE A 178 -5.70 -6.81 8.99
CA ILE A 178 -5.95 -5.88 7.88
C ILE A 178 -6.08 -6.63 6.56
N LEU A 179 -5.18 -7.59 6.29
CA LEU A 179 -5.11 -8.26 5.01
C LEU A 179 -6.16 -9.35 4.86
N VAL A 180 -6.57 -9.62 3.62
CA VAL A 180 -7.57 -10.63 3.30
C VAL A 180 -7.00 -12.06 3.27
N ALA A 181 -5.69 -12.22 3.29
CA ALA A 181 -5.02 -13.53 3.20
C ALA A 181 -5.56 -14.57 4.21
N PRO A 182 -5.84 -14.25 5.49
CA PRO A 182 -6.45 -15.19 6.42
C PRO A 182 -7.83 -15.71 6.00
N LEU A 183 -8.61 -14.89 5.27
CA LEU A 183 -9.97 -15.22 4.84
C LEU A 183 -10.01 -15.95 3.50
N GLU A 184 -9.08 -15.67 2.61
CA GLU A 184 -9.15 -16.10 1.22
C GLU A 184 -7.84 -16.70 0.68
N GLY A 185 -6.73 -16.55 1.40
CA GLY A 185 -5.42 -17.06 0.98
C GLY A 185 -5.18 -18.51 1.36
N VAL A 186 -5.64 -18.92 2.54
CA VAL A 186 -5.72 -20.33 2.95
C VAL A 186 -7.12 -20.82 2.65
N VAL A 187 -7.24 -21.95 1.96
CA VAL A 187 -8.52 -22.49 1.48
C VAL A 187 -9.07 -23.54 2.44
N SER A 188 -8.20 -24.51 2.77
CA SER A 188 -8.53 -25.67 3.61
C SER A 188 -7.29 -26.41 4.02
N CYS A 189 -7.42 -27.27 5.01
CA CYS A 189 -6.45 -28.32 5.33
C CYS A 189 -7.02 -29.69 4.99
N ARG A 190 -6.14 -30.64 4.72
CA ARG A 190 -6.48 -32.04 4.50
C ARG A 190 -5.44 -32.94 5.17
N ILE A 191 -5.87 -34.08 5.65
CA ILE A 191 -4.98 -35.14 6.12
C ILE A 191 -4.83 -36.13 4.96
N LEU A 192 -3.59 -36.30 4.48
CA LEU A 192 -3.26 -37.17 3.36
C LEU A 192 -2.45 -38.38 3.86
N SER A 193 -2.66 -39.53 3.22
CA SER A 193 -1.87 -40.72 3.46
C SER A 193 -0.64 -40.72 2.53
N ASN A 194 0.53 -41.03 3.09
CA ASN A 194 1.72 -41.35 2.36
C ASN A 194 1.67 -42.82 1.84
N ASP A 195 2.56 -43.18 0.91
CA ASP A 195 2.62 -44.52 0.35
C ASP A 195 2.89 -45.60 1.41
N ASP A 196 3.51 -45.25 2.52
CA ASP A 196 3.75 -46.14 3.66
C ASP A 196 2.63 -46.16 4.71
N SER A 197 1.47 -45.61 4.35
CA SER A 197 0.29 -45.50 5.23
C SER A 197 0.46 -44.57 6.44
N THR A 198 1.55 -43.80 6.52
CA THR A 198 1.67 -42.71 7.49
C THR A 198 0.85 -41.48 7.03
N GLU A 199 0.41 -40.66 7.95
CA GLU A 199 -0.43 -39.50 7.69
C GLU A 199 0.37 -38.21 7.71
N CYS A 200 0.06 -37.27 6.79
CA CYS A 200 0.68 -35.97 6.70
C CYS A 200 -0.38 -34.87 6.53
N LEU A 201 -0.03 -33.66 6.97
CA LEU A 201 -0.85 -32.45 6.80
C LEU A 201 -0.63 -31.83 5.43
N ALA A 202 -1.73 -31.58 4.71
CA ALA A 202 -1.74 -30.77 3.49
C ALA A 202 -2.47 -29.46 3.74
N VAL A 203 -1.87 -28.36 3.27
CA VAL A 203 -2.46 -27.01 3.33
C VAL A 203 -2.70 -26.52 1.92
N ASN A 204 -3.94 -26.17 1.63
CA ASN A 204 -4.40 -25.73 0.32
C ASN A 204 -4.44 -24.19 0.29
N PHE A 205 -3.70 -23.57 -0.63
CA PHE A 205 -3.59 -22.13 -0.78
C PHE A 205 -4.27 -21.64 -2.07
N ALA A 206 -4.72 -20.37 -2.05
CA ALA A 206 -5.25 -19.67 -3.22
C ALA A 206 -4.44 -18.40 -3.52
N GLY A 207 -4.61 -17.83 -4.72
CA GLY A 207 -3.90 -16.62 -5.17
C GLY A 207 -3.89 -15.46 -4.17
N PRO A 208 -4.98 -15.16 -3.43
CA PRO A 208 -5.00 -14.10 -2.42
C PRO A 208 -3.96 -14.23 -1.30
N ILE A 209 -3.29 -15.39 -1.12
CA ILE A 209 -2.15 -15.54 -0.19
C ILE A 209 -1.00 -14.57 -0.52
N ARG A 210 -0.92 -14.08 -1.77
CA ARG A 210 0.04 -13.06 -2.19
C ARG A 210 -0.06 -11.80 -1.35
N SER A 211 -1.24 -11.44 -0.87
CA SER A 211 -1.45 -10.26 -0.03
C SER A 211 -0.69 -10.33 1.30
N ALA A 212 -0.43 -11.52 1.84
CA ALA A 212 0.35 -11.70 3.06
C ALA A 212 1.85 -11.38 2.88
N GLY A 213 2.32 -11.22 1.64
CA GLY A 213 3.73 -11.08 1.31
C GLY A 213 4.53 -12.38 1.54
N GLY A 214 5.75 -12.43 1.03
CA GLY A 214 6.57 -13.64 1.11
C GLY A 214 6.82 -14.14 2.54
N THR A 215 6.94 -13.22 3.50
CA THR A 215 7.10 -13.59 4.93
C THR A 215 5.85 -14.29 5.47
N GLY A 216 4.66 -13.71 5.27
CA GLY A 216 3.41 -14.33 5.74
C GLY A 216 3.13 -15.66 5.05
N GLN A 217 3.45 -15.79 3.76
CA GLN A 217 3.38 -17.05 3.02
C GLN A 217 4.26 -18.14 3.66
N ALA A 218 5.52 -17.84 3.93
CA ALA A 218 6.46 -18.80 4.52
C ALA A 218 6.12 -19.13 5.99
N LEU A 219 5.70 -18.13 6.78
CA LEU A 219 5.28 -18.34 8.16
C LEU A 219 4.00 -19.16 8.26
N SER A 220 3.08 -19.09 7.29
CA SER A 220 1.90 -19.97 7.28
C SER A 220 2.28 -21.44 7.17
N VAL A 221 3.37 -21.77 6.45
CA VAL A 221 3.93 -23.13 6.37
C VAL A 221 4.61 -23.53 7.69
N LEU A 222 5.34 -22.59 8.33
CA LEU A 222 5.96 -22.85 9.64
C LEU A 222 4.92 -23.11 10.73
N ILE A 223 3.86 -22.28 10.80
CA ILE A 223 2.73 -22.50 11.71
C ILE A 223 2.08 -23.87 11.44
N ALA A 224 1.87 -24.21 10.19
CA ALA A 224 1.31 -25.51 9.81
C ALA A 224 2.21 -26.68 10.24
N ASP A 225 3.55 -26.55 10.15
CA ASP A 225 4.48 -27.56 10.62
C ASP A 225 4.43 -27.72 12.14
N ILE A 226 4.35 -26.63 12.88
CA ILE A 226 4.23 -26.67 14.35
C ILE A 226 2.94 -27.41 14.74
N LEU A 227 1.81 -27.02 14.15
CA LEU A 227 0.54 -27.71 14.40
C LEU A 227 0.58 -29.17 13.96
N ARG A 228 1.22 -29.50 12.82
CA ARG A 228 1.44 -30.87 12.37
C ARG A 228 2.17 -31.71 13.42
N ARG A 229 3.22 -31.13 14.02
CA ARG A 229 3.99 -31.78 15.09
C ARG A 229 3.19 -32.01 16.35
N ASP A 230 2.42 -31.00 16.76
CA ASP A 230 1.52 -31.07 17.92
C ASP A 230 0.51 -32.22 17.77
N PHE A 231 0.08 -32.55 16.55
CA PHE A 231 -0.80 -33.68 16.25
C PHE A 231 -0.09 -35.00 15.92
N GLY A 232 1.24 -35.03 15.87
CA GLY A 232 2.04 -36.21 15.56
C GLY A 232 1.93 -36.70 14.11
N PHE A 233 1.48 -35.87 13.16
CA PHE A 233 1.51 -36.22 11.75
C PHE A 233 2.95 -36.21 11.20
N THR A 234 3.22 -37.12 10.27
CA THR A 234 4.54 -37.25 9.62
C THR A 234 4.72 -36.20 8.53
N THR A 235 5.95 -36.05 8.02
CA THR A 235 6.22 -35.22 6.85
C THR A 235 5.69 -35.88 5.59
N PRO A 236 5.29 -35.11 4.56
CA PRO A 236 4.82 -35.65 3.29
C PRO A 236 5.95 -36.37 2.53
N LYS A 237 5.65 -37.54 1.96
CA LYS A 237 6.53 -38.27 1.03
C LYS A 237 6.07 -37.98 -0.38
N VAL A 238 6.68 -36.98 -1.02
CA VAL A 238 6.28 -36.53 -2.36
C VAL A 238 6.83 -37.48 -3.42
N THR A 239 5.98 -37.92 -4.34
CA THR A 239 6.36 -38.84 -5.41
C THR A 239 7.10 -38.11 -6.54
N PHE A 240 7.84 -38.89 -7.36
CA PHE A 240 8.49 -38.35 -8.55
C PHE A 240 7.49 -37.66 -9.50
N ALA A 241 6.31 -38.24 -9.71
CA ALA A 241 5.27 -37.68 -10.57
C ALA A 241 4.77 -36.31 -10.06
N GLU A 242 4.64 -36.14 -8.75
CA GLU A 242 4.25 -34.85 -8.13
C GLU A 242 5.35 -33.81 -8.29
N ILE A 243 6.64 -34.18 -8.20
CA ILE A 243 7.76 -33.29 -8.42
C ILE A 243 7.79 -32.78 -9.88
N GLU A 244 7.61 -33.65 -10.85
CA GLU A 244 7.52 -33.27 -12.25
C GLU A 244 6.30 -32.40 -12.53
N ARG A 245 5.21 -32.64 -11.82
CA ARG A 245 4.03 -31.77 -11.85
C ARG A 245 4.33 -30.35 -11.36
N TYR A 246 5.07 -30.18 -10.27
CA TYR A 246 5.49 -28.87 -9.76
C TYR A 246 6.36 -28.12 -10.78
N LYS A 247 7.32 -28.81 -11.43
CA LYS A 247 8.18 -28.21 -12.46
C LYS A 247 7.36 -27.70 -13.67
N GLU A 248 6.37 -28.47 -14.13
CA GLU A 248 5.50 -28.05 -15.21
C GLU A 248 4.65 -26.83 -14.82
N GLU A 249 4.08 -26.81 -13.61
CA GLU A 249 3.27 -25.70 -13.13
C GLU A 249 4.09 -24.41 -13.01
N VAL A 250 5.30 -24.46 -12.45
CA VAL A 250 6.24 -23.31 -12.38
C VAL A 250 6.56 -22.79 -13.78
N SER A 251 6.83 -23.69 -14.74
CA SER A 251 7.13 -23.29 -16.12
C SER A 251 5.97 -22.54 -16.78
N LYS A 252 4.75 -23.04 -16.62
CA LYS A 252 3.53 -22.45 -17.18
C LYS A 252 3.13 -21.14 -16.52
N TYR A 253 3.34 -21.01 -15.21
CA TYR A 253 2.99 -19.84 -14.42
C TYR A 253 4.15 -18.82 -14.28
N SER A 254 5.22 -19.00 -15.02
CA SER A 254 6.47 -18.25 -14.87
C SER A 254 6.31 -16.73 -14.91
N ARG A 255 5.37 -16.18 -15.69
CA ARG A 255 5.10 -14.74 -15.79
C ARG A 255 4.41 -14.17 -14.54
N GLY A 256 3.73 -14.99 -13.76
CA GLY A 256 3.05 -14.61 -12.53
C GLY A 256 3.95 -14.61 -11.29
N LEU A 257 5.16 -15.19 -11.37
CA LEU A 257 6.08 -15.31 -10.25
C LEU A 257 7.14 -14.22 -10.25
N GLN A 258 7.38 -13.62 -9.08
CA GLN A 258 8.49 -12.68 -8.85
C GLN A 258 9.84 -13.41 -8.79
N TYR A 259 9.86 -14.66 -8.32
CA TYR A 259 11.03 -15.52 -8.28
C TYR A 259 10.74 -16.85 -8.97
N ARG A 260 11.65 -17.23 -9.88
CA ARG A 260 11.58 -18.48 -10.63
C ARG A 260 12.70 -19.41 -10.19
N PRO A 261 12.40 -20.42 -9.37
CA PRO A 261 13.40 -21.39 -8.94
C PRO A 261 13.85 -22.30 -10.08
N SER A 262 15.08 -22.76 -10.00
CA SER A 262 15.58 -23.83 -10.87
C SER A 262 14.94 -25.19 -10.53
N ASN A 263 14.94 -26.12 -11.48
CA ASN A 263 14.41 -27.47 -11.23
C ASN A 263 15.05 -28.16 -10.02
N PRO A 264 16.39 -28.10 -9.78
CA PRO A 264 16.99 -28.66 -8.56
C PRO A 264 16.44 -28.02 -7.28
N GLN A 265 16.23 -26.69 -7.28
CA GLN A 265 15.65 -26.00 -6.12
C GLN A 265 14.21 -26.49 -5.84
N LEU A 266 13.40 -26.67 -6.89
CA LEU A 266 12.03 -27.19 -6.75
C LEU A 266 12.02 -28.61 -6.16
N GLU A 267 12.96 -29.44 -6.56
CA GLU A 267 13.11 -30.80 -6.00
C GLU A 267 13.45 -30.77 -4.52
N VAL A 268 14.37 -29.88 -4.11
CA VAL A 268 14.74 -29.72 -2.70
C VAL A 268 13.53 -29.34 -1.87
N ILE A 269 12.74 -28.35 -2.33
CA ILE A 269 11.55 -27.91 -1.60
C ILE A 269 10.53 -29.05 -1.52
N ALA A 270 10.20 -29.64 -2.66
CA ALA A 270 9.16 -30.67 -2.72
C ALA A 270 9.47 -31.88 -1.84
N LYS A 271 10.74 -32.26 -1.75
CA LYS A 271 11.18 -33.44 -0.94
C LYS A 271 11.27 -33.12 0.55
N ASN A 272 11.53 -31.89 0.95
CA ASN A 272 11.89 -31.56 2.33
C ASN A 272 10.86 -30.66 3.04
N CYS A 273 9.89 -30.07 2.32
CA CYS A 273 8.87 -29.26 2.96
C CYS A 273 8.09 -30.09 3.99
N PRO A 274 7.99 -29.64 5.27
CA PRO A 274 7.42 -30.46 6.33
C PRO A 274 5.90 -30.66 6.25
N VAL A 275 5.20 -29.86 5.42
CA VAL A 275 3.78 -30.01 5.11
C VAL A 275 3.58 -30.11 3.60
N TYR A 276 2.52 -30.79 3.18
CA TYR A 276 2.17 -30.85 1.75
C TYR A 276 1.53 -29.55 1.31
N VAL A 277 2.28 -28.73 0.58
CA VAL A 277 1.76 -27.45 0.05
C VAL A 277 0.96 -27.74 -1.20
N ASP A 278 -0.33 -27.39 -1.19
CA ASP A 278 -1.27 -27.59 -2.30
C ASP A 278 -1.94 -26.25 -2.68
N GLY A 279 -2.76 -26.23 -3.72
CA GLY A 279 -3.40 -24.99 -4.17
C GLY A 279 -4.67 -25.20 -4.97
N GLU A 280 -5.54 -24.20 -4.99
CA GLU A 280 -6.69 -24.15 -5.90
C GLU A 280 -6.22 -24.08 -7.35
N GLY A 281 -6.90 -24.83 -8.23
CA GLY A 281 -6.63 -24.81 -9.66
C GLY A 281 -7.20 -23.59 -10.36
N VAL A 282 -6.36 -22.81 -11.02
CA VAL A 282 -6.75 -21.63 -11.80
C VAL A 282 -6.17 -21.68 -13.22
N GLY A 283 -6.85 -21.02 -14.17
CA GLY A 283 -6.35 -20.84 -15.53
C GLY A 283 -6.13 -22.13 -16.31
N ASP A 284 -4.95 -22.28 -16.92
CA ASP A 284 -4.59 -23.35 -17.83
C ASP A 284 -4.41 -24.70 -17.12
N GLU A 285 -4.61 -25.77 -17.89
CA GLU A 285 -4.33 -27.13 -17.42
C GLU A 285 -2.89 -27.55 -17.77
N VAL A 286 -2.35 -28.45 -16.95
CA VAL A 286 -1.10 -29.12 -17.25
C VAL A 286 -1.31 -30.18 -18.35
N THR A 287 -0.24 -30.50 -19.05
CA THR A 287 -0.25 -31.49 -20.14
C THR A 287 0.42 -32.79 -19.76
N GLY A 288 1.39 -32.71 -18.83
CA GLY A 288 2.15 -33.86 -18.34
C GLY A 288 1.41 -34.64 -17.25
N GLN A 289 1.92 -34.63 -16.03
CA GLN A 289 1.45 -35.42 -14.90
C GLN A 289 0.01 -35.02 -14.47
N ARG A 290 -0.98 -35.68 -15.09
CA ARG A 290 -2.42 -35.47 -14.86
C ARG A 290 -2.97 -36.53 -13.90
N ASP A 291 -4.11 -36.23 -13.31
CA ASP A 291 -4.93 -37.14 -12.51
C ASP A 291 -4.15 -37.86 -11.38
N LEU A 292 -3.25 -37.10 -10.72
CA LEU A 292 -2.47 -37.61 -9.59
C LEU A 292 -3.37 -37.80 -8.35
N PRO A 293 -3.25 -38.94 -7.62
CA PRO A 293 -4.19 -39.28 -6.53
C PRO A 293 -4.31 -38.24 -5.43
N ARG A 294 -3.22 -37.56 -5.09
CA ARG A 294 -3.21 -36.53 -4.02
C ARG A 294 -3.44 -35.11 -4.53
N VAL A 295 -3.41 -34.91 -5.86
CA VAL A 295 -3.59 -33.60 -6.49
C VAL A 295 -5.01 -33.47 -7.06
N PRO A 296 -5.90 -32.67 -6.46
CA PRO A 296 -7.33 -32.67 -6.79
C PRO A 296 -7.69 -31.96 -8.09
N THR A 297 -6.71 -31.39 -8.80
CA THR A 297 -6.95 -30.60 -10.01
C THR A 297 -5.85 -30.77 -11.05
N ASN A 298 -6.22 -30.71 -12.32
CA ASN A 298 -5.27 -30.65 -13.44
C ASN A 298 -4.90 -29.23 -13.84
N LYS A 299 -5.48 -28.21 -13.21
CA LYS A 299 -5.14 -26.80 -13.42
C LYS A 299 -3.91 -26.39 -12.62
N ILE A 300 -3.33 -25.25 -12.98
CA ILE A 300 -2.19 -24.66 -12.26
C ILE A 300 -2.62 -24.23 -10.86
N ARG A 301 -1.87 -24.61 -9.84
CA ARG A 301 -2.14 -24.29 -8.43
C ARG A 301 -1.40 -23.03 -8.00
N GLU A 302 -1.91 -21.87 -8.38
CA GLU A 302 -1.29 -20.55 -8.17
C GLU A 302 -0.83 -20.33 -6.73
N GLY A 303 -1.71 -20.54 -5.74
CA GLY A 303 -1.41 -20.30 -4.32
C GLY A 303 -0.23 -21.13 -3.82
N MET A 304 -0.14 -22.41 -4.24
CA MET A 304 0.99 -23.28 -3.94
C MET A 304 2.31 -22.71 -4.50
N LEU A 305 2.30 -22.27 -5.76
CA LEU A 305 3.50 -21.74 -6.42
C LEU A 305 4.00 -20.47 -5.72
N LEU A 306 3.10 -19.57 -5.30
CA LEU A 306 3.45 -18.37 -4.54
C LEU A 306 4.14 -18.74 -3.22
N VAL A 307 3.56 -19.64 -2.45
CA VAL A 307 4.11 -20.06 -1.15
C VAL A 307 5.47 -20.73 -1.31
N MET A 308 5.64 -21.63 -2.28
CA MET A 308 6.90 -22.35 -2.48
C MET A 308 8.00 -21.44 -3.04
N CYS A 309 7.70 -20.64 -4.07
CA CYS A 309 8.71 -19.88 -4.80
C CYS A 309 9.01 -18.52 -4.16
N GLU A 310 7.99 -17.74 -3.82
CA GLU A 310 8.14 -16.38 -3.27
C GLU A 310 8.20 -16.40 -1.73
N GLY A 311 7.51 -17.33 -1.09
CA GLY A 311 7.55 -17.52 0.36
C GLY A 311 8.83 -18.21 0.81
N LEU A 312 8.89 -19.54 0.69
CA LEU A 312 9.94 -20.36 1.30
C LEU A 312 11.35 -20.06 0.78
N ILE A 313 11.52 -19.86 -0.54
CA ILE A 313 12.86 -19.61 -1.09
C ILE A 313 13.34 -18.19 -0.77
N GLN A 314 12.57 -17.18 -1.11
CA GLN A 314 13.02 -15.79 -0.94
C GLN A 314 13.16 -15.39 0.52
N LYS A 315 12.39 -16.00 1.42
CA LYS A 315 12.40 -15.68 2.86
C LYS A 315 13.12 -16.72 3.72
N ALA A 316 13.85 -17.63 3.10
CA ALA A 316 14.63 -18.65 3.80
C ALA A 316 15.47 -18.11 4.97
N PRO A 317 16.24 -17.00 4.87
CA PRO A 317 17.01 -16.48 6.00
C PRO A 317 16.13 -16.07 7.19
N LYS A 318 14.96 -15.49 6.89
CA LYS A 318 14.03 -15.04 7.94
C LYS A 318 13.36 -16.23 8.65
N ILE A 319 12.98 -17.25 7.90
CA ILE A 319 12.37 -18.47 8.46
C ILE A 319 13.38 -19.23 9.31
N LEU A 320 14.62 -19.37 8.86
CA LEU A 320 15.67 -20.04 9.63
C LEU A 320 15.90 -19.41 11.01
N LYS A 321 15.79 -18.07 11.11
CA LYS A 321 15.85 -17.39 12.40
C LYS A 321 14.80 -17.92 13.38
N TYR A 322 13.53 -18.05 12.94
CA TYR A 322 12.47 -18.58 13.80
C TYR A 322 12.60 -20.08 14.05
N VAL A 323 13.08 -20.84 13.06
CA VAL A 323 13.39 -22.26 13.22
C VAL A 323 14.44 -22.49 14.31
N GLU A 324 15.51 -21.68 14.35
CA GLU A 324 16.55 -21.71 15.38
C GLU A 324 16.00 -21.26 16.74
N GLU A 325 15.26 -20.17 16.80
CA GLU A 325 14.64 -19.65 18.02
C GLU A 325 13.68 -20.66 18.67
N LEU A 326 12.90 -21.36 17.86
CA LEU A 326 11.95 -22.39 18.27
C LEU A 326 12.55 -23.79 18.38
N GLN A 327 13.84 -23.96 18.09
CA GLN A 327 14.57 -25.21 18.10
C GLN A 327 13.90 -26.33 17.28
N LEU A 328 13.37 -25.97 16.07
CA LEU A 328 12.71 -26.92 15.19
C LEU A 328 13.73 -27.63 14.31
N ASP A 329 13.64 -28.94 14.23
CA ASP A 329 14.41 -29.78 13.30
C ASP A 329 13.74 -29.88 11.92
N GLY A 330 14.48 -30.44 10.93
CA GLY A 330 13.93 -30.74 9.59
C GLY A 330 13.79 -29.54 8.67
N TRP A 331 14.37 -28.39 9.00
CA TRP A 331 14.36 -27.16 8.19
C TRP A 331 15.73 -26.78 7.62
N ASP A 332 16.78 -27.57 7.87
CA ASP A 332 18.16 -27.29 7.44
C ASP A 332 18.31 -27.14 5.91
N TRP A 333 17.40 -27.72 5.13
CA TRP A 333 17.37 -27.61 3.68
C TRP A 333 17.22 -26.17 3.19
N LEU A 334 16.62 -25.29 3.98
CA LEU A 334 16.52 -23.87 3.66
C LEU A 334 17.88 -23.18 3.60
N LYS A 335 18.91 -23.70 4.30
CA LYS A 335 20.27 -23.15 4.26
C LYS A 335 20.85 -23.13 2.85
N SER A 336 20.43 -24.08 2.00
CA SER A 336 20.84 -24.15 0.59
C SER A 336 20.34 -22.97 -0.27
N PHE A 337 19.34 -22.24 0.21
CA PHE A 337 18.80 -21.04 -0.47
C PHE A 337 19.34 -19.74 0.11
N VAL A 338 20.06 -19.80 1.23
CA VAL A 338 20.71 -18.63 1.81
C VAL A 338 21.98 -18.35 1.02
N GLN A 339 21.93 -17.34 0.16
CA GLN A 339 23.14 -16.82 -0.46
C GLN A 339 23.95 -16.13 0.63
N THR A 340 25.07 -16.69 1.02
CA THR A 340 26.12 -15.95 1.71
C THR A 340 26.64 -14.91 0.71
N LYS A 341 26.08 -13.72 0.77
CA LYS A 341 26.77 -12.57 0.19
C LYS A 341 28.03 -12.38 1.04
N GLU A 342 29.15 -12.95 0.62
CA GLU A 342 30.44 -12.42 1.00
C GLU A 342 30.36 -10.95 0.67
N GLY A 343 30.41 -10.12 1.72
CA GLY A 343 30.25 -8.70 1.60
C GLY A 343 31.37 -8.08 0.73
N SER A 344 31.15 -8.05 -0.57
CA SER A 344 31.89 -7.10 -1.41
C SER A 344 31.41 -5.72 -0.98
N THR A 345 32.27 -5.00 -0.31
CA THR A 345 32.09 -3.56 -0.01
C THR A 345 32.14 -2.72 -1.29
N ASP A 346 32.47 -3.33 -2.44
CA ASP A 346 32.56 -2.66 -3.73
C ASP A 346 31.18 -2.27 -4.24
N ILE A 347 30.96 -0.99 -4.37
CA ILE A 347 29.75 -0.38 -4.93
C ILE A 347 29.88 -0.42 -6.46
N LYS A 348 29.33 -1.46 -7.10
CA LYS A 348 29.35 -1.62 -8.56
C LYS A 348 28.07 -1.08 -9.20
N PRO A 349 28.14 -0.50 -10.43
CA PRO A 349 26.95 -0.12 -11.19
C PRO A 349 26.00 -1.31 -11.39
N SER A 350 24.69 -1.06 -11.39
CA SER A 350 23.68 -2.08 -11.61
C SER A 350 22.57 -1.61 -12.55
N ASP A 351 22.44 -2.30 -13.70
CA ASP A 351 21.41 -2.00 -14.70
C ASP A 351 20.05 -2.68 -14.40
N LYS A 352 19.94 -3.41 -13.29
CA LYS A 352 18.73 -4.17 -12.97
C LYS A 352 17.48 -3.28 -12.87
N TYR A 353 17.62 -2.02 -12.47
CA TYR A 353 16.52 -1.06 -12.42
C TYR A 353 15.97 -0.69 -13.81
N MET A 354 16.71 -0.89 -14.89
CA MET A 354 16.30 -0.65 -16.27
C MET A 354 15.51 -1.81 -16.88
N SER A 355 15.42 -2.95 -16.21
CA SER A 355 14.56 -4.04 -16.67
C SER A 355 13.09 -3.57 -16.74
N ASP A 356 12.35 -4.04 -17.73
CA ASP A 356 10.93 -3.72 -17.95
C ASP A 356 10.66 -2.22 -18.27
N VAL A 357 11.54 -1.57 -19.02
CA VAL A 357 11.30 -0.22 -19.53
C VAL A 357 10.13 -0.24 -20.51
N LEU A 358 9.16 0.66 -20.30
CA LEU A 358 7.97 0.82 -21.12
C LEU A 358 8.07 2.08 -21.98
N ALA A 359 7.46 2.06 -23.16
CA ALA A 359 7.35 3.25 -24.01
C ALA A 359 6.67 4.41 -23.26
N GLY A 360 7.19 5.63 -23.43
CA GLY A 360 6.71 6.82 -22.74
C GLY A 360 7.19 6.97 -21.27
N ARG A 361 8.11 6.11 -20.82
CA ARG A 361 8.72 6.16 -19.48
C ARG A 361 10.24 6.30 -19.57
N PRO A 362 10.77 7.52 -19.61
CA PRO A 362 12.17 7.76 -19.87
C PRO A 362 13.12 7.28 -18.77
N ILE A 363 14.38 7.05 -19.15
CA ILE A 363 15.52 6.89 -18.27
C ILE A 363 16.14 8.27 -18.08
N PHE A 364 16.41 8.67 -16.84
CA PHE A 364 16.93 9.98 -16.48
C PHE A 364 18.41 9.97 -16.08
N GLY A 365 18.95 8.81 -15.75
CA GLY A 365 20.35 8.69 -15.39
C GLY A 365 20.83 7.24 -15.46
N LEU A 366 22.09 7.07 -15.85
CA LEU A 366 22.79 5.78 -15.82
C LEU A 366 23.60 5.66 -14.52
N PRO A 367 23.87 4.42 -14.07
CA PRO A 367 24.63 4.17 -12.84
C PRO A 367 26.04 4.74 -12.92
N MET A 368 26.44 5.52 -11.94
CA MET A 368 27.80 6.09 -11.79
C MET A 368 28.24 7.04 -12.92
N GLU A 369 27.32 7.45 -13.80
CA GLU A 369 27.64 8.38 -14.90
C GLU A 369 27.28 9.83 -14.58
N VAL A 370 28.06 10.76 -15.13
CA VAL A 370 27.77 12.20 -15.03
C VAL A 370 26.44 12.51 -15.72
N GLY A 371 25.67 13.44 -15.15
CA GLY A 371 24.35 13.84 -15.64
C GLY A 371 23.18 13.25 -14.88
N GLY A 372 23.40 12.21 -14.05
CA GLY A 372 22.39 11.59 -13.21
C GLY A 372 22.12 12.33 -11.89
N LEU A 373 21.29 11.71 -11.05
CA LEU A 373 20.98 12.19 -9.69
C LEU A 373 22.11 11.83 -8.72
N ARG A 374 22.46 12.75 -7.84
CA ARG A 374 23.48 12.55 -6.78
C ARG A 374 22.82 12.06 -5.50
N LEU A 375 23.36 10.99 -4.90
CA LEU A 375 22.87 10.49 -3.63
C LEU A 375 23.06 11.51 -2.51
N ARG A 376 22.01 11.75 -1.76
CA ARG A 376 22.02 12.45 -0.49
C ARG A 376 21.17 11.71 0.54
N TYR A 377 21.74 11.42 1.70
CA TYR A 377 20.97 10.86 2.81
C TYR A 377 20.25 11.94 3.58
N GLY A 378 19.01 11.66 3.96
CA GLY A 378 18.22 12.56 4.79
C GLY A 378 16.72 12.36 4.65
N ARG A 379 15.99 13.30 5.28
CA ARG A 379 14.52 13.36 5.23
C ARG A 379 14.08 14.79 4.94
N SER A 380 12.94 14.92 4.30
CA SER A 380 12.17 16.16 4.22
C SER A 380 10.79 15.95 4.84
N ARG A 381 10.01 17.00 4.96
CA ARG A 381 8.62 16.90 5.44
C ARG A 381 7.70 16.07 4.53
N LEU A 382 8.10 15.85 3.28
CA LEU A 382 7.40 15.03 2.30
C LEU A 382 8.12 13.71 1.98
N ALA A 383 9.27 13.43 2.59
CA ALA A 383 10.02 12.20 2.41
C ALA A 383 9.95 11.32 3.65
N GLY A 384 9.63 10.07 3.44
CA GLY A 384 9.54 9.02 4.48
C GLY A 384 8.98 7.75 3.88
N LEU A 385 9.11 6.63 4.57
CA LEU A 385 8.81 5.31 4.00
C LEU A 385 9.55 5.16 2.66
N ALA A 386 8.91 4.66 1.59
CA ALA A 386 9.50 4.57 0.26
C ALA A 386 9.32 5.86 -0.58
N THR A 387 9.44 7.01 0.05
CA THR A 387 9.31 8.33 -0.61
C THR A 387 10.69 8.99 -0.66
N THR A 388 11.10 9.40 -1.84
CA THR A 388 12.34 10.16 -2.07
C THR A 388 12.01 11.58 -2.50
N ALA A 389 12.97 12.50 -2.32
CA ALA A 389 12.76 13.87 -2.73
C ALA A 389 13.84 14.35 -3.70
N MET A 390 13.43 15.22 -4.61
CA MET A 390 14.31 15.93 -5.56
C MET A 390 13.91 17.39 -5.63
N HIS A 391 14.83 18.21 -6.13
CA HIS A 391 14.55 19.64 -6.24
C HIS A 391 13.42 19.92 -7.25
N PRO A 392 12.48 20.86 -6.99
CA PRO A 392 11.40 21.21 -7.92
C PRO A 392 11.90 21.58 -9.32
N VAL A 393 13.01 22.31 -9.43
CA VAL A 393 13.61 22.66 -10.74
C VAL A 393 14.12 21.41 -11.48
N THR A 394 14.53 20.38 -10.76
CA THR A 394 14.88 19.09 -11.37
C THR A 394 13.66 18.45 -12.04
N MET A 395 12.49 18.50 -11.37
CA MET A 395 11.24 18.01 -11.96
C MET A 395 10.88 18.79 -13.24
N MET A 396 11.06 20.13 -13.23
CA MET A 396 10.86 20.96 -14.41
C MET A 396 11.85 20.59 -15.54
N ALA A 397 13.13 20.46 -15.23
CA ALA A 397 14.16 20.13 -16.21
C ALA A 397 13.95 18.74 -16.83
N MET A 398 13.29 17.82 -16.14
CA MET A 398 12.86 16.52 -16.68
C MET A 398 11.60 16.61 -17.56
N GLY A 399 11.17 17.82 -17.96
CA GLY A 399 10.07 18.02 -18.92
C GLY A 399 8.70 17.63 -18.42
N GLY A 400 8.44 17.68 -17.10
CA GLY A 400 7.16 17.35 -16.50
C GLY A 400 6.82 15.85 -16.48
N PHE A 401 7.74 14.96 -16.86
CA PHE A 401 7.56 13.52 -16.70
C PHE A 401 7.55 13.08 -15.25
N VAL A 402 8.18 13.84 -14.36
CA VAL A 402 8.24 13.57 -12.93
C VAL A 402 7.69 14.78 -12.19
N ILE A 403 6.60 14.56 -11.47
CA ILE A 403 5.98 15.53 -10.57
C ILE A 403 5.74 14.85 -9.21
N CYS A 404 5.24 15.60 -8.23
CA CYS A 404 4.90 15.03 -6.93
C CYS A 404 3.92 13.86 -7.10
N GLY A 405 4.24 12.70 -6.54
CA GLY A 405 3.44 11.48 -6.66
C GLY A 405 3.86 10.52 -7.80
N THR A 406 4.75 10.93 -8.69
CA THR A 406 5.26 10.04 -9.75
C THR A 406 6.15 8.96 -9.15
N GLN A 407 5.90 7.70 -9.52
CA GLN A 407 6.77 6.58 -9.15
C GLN A 407 8.04 6.61 -9.99
N MET A 408 9.18 6.56 -9.32
CA MET A 408 10.49 6.37 -9.93
C MET A 408 11.09 5.04 -9.49
N LYS A 409 11.91 4.44 -10.34
CA LYS A 409 12.78 3.31 -9.97
C LYS A 409 14.22 3.77 -9.98
N TYR A 410 14.89 3.57 -8.86
CA TYR A 410 16.28 3.94 -8.66
C TYR A 410 17.16 2.70 -8.56
N GLU A 411 18.36 2.80 -9.12
CA GLU A 411 19.38 1.77 -8.98
C GLU A 411 19.68 1.45 -7.52
N ARG A 412 19.72 2.49 -6.69
CA ARG A 412 19.98 2.43 -5.24
C ARG A 412 18.92 3.26 -4.52
N PRO A 413 18.18 2.69 -3.61
CA PRO A 413 18.34 1.38 -2.94
C PRO A 413 17.77 0.17 -3.70
N GLY A 414 17.63 0.22 -5.04
CA GLY A 414 17.19 -0.92 -5.85
C GLY A 414 15.68 -1.18 -5.84
N LYS A 415 14.88 -0.15 -5.55
CA LYS A 415 13.41 -0.24 -5.48
C LYS A 415 12.70 0.92 -6.16
N ALA A 416 11.40 0.81 -6.30
CA ALA A 416 10.54 1.91 -6.69
C ALA A 416 10.23 2.80 -5.49
N THR A 417 10.14 4.11 -5.72
CA THR A 417 9.74 5.10 -4.71
C THR A 417 8.80 6.13 -5.32
N VAL A 418 8.06 6.86 -4.50
CA VAL A 418 7.30 8.03 -4.92
C VAL A 418 8.21 9.27 -4.82
N SER A 419 8.19 10.10 -5.86
CA SER A 419 8.96 11.34 -5.90
C SER A 419 8.18 12.48 -5.27
N THR A 420 8.86 13.27 -4.43
CA THR A 420 8.33 14.46 -3.77
C THR A 420 9.28 15.64 -3.96
N PRO A 421 8.80 16.90 -3.89
CA PRO A 421 9.66 18.06 -3.99
C PRO A 421 10.39 18.34 -2.67
N CYS A 422 11.64 18.85 -2.78
CA CYS A 422 12.40 19.43 -1.68
C CYS A 422 13.30 20.53 -2.25
N ASP A 423 13.08 21.76 -1.83
CA ASP A 423 13.77 22.97 -2.34
C ASP A 423 15.05 23.35 -1.57
N THR A 424 15.35 22.63 -0.48
CA THR A 424 16.53 22.87 0.35
C THR A 424 17.76 22.05 -0.04
N ILE A 425 17.62 21.17 -1.04
CA ILE A 425 18.73 20.38 -1.61
C ILE A 425 19.21 21.00 -2.92
N ASP A 426 20.36 20.55 -3.43
CA ASP A 426 20.91 21.07 -4.69
C ASP A 426 19.98 20.76 -5.88
N GLY A 427 19.59 21.81 -6.60
CA GLY A 427 18.87 21.72 -7.87
C GLY A 427 19.79 21.28 -9.03
N PRO A 428 19.23 21.21 -10.26
CA PRO A 428 19.96 20.76 -11.44
C PRO A 428 20.99 21.80 -11.88
N TYR A 429 22.09 21.32 -12.46
CA TYR A 429 23.06 22.17 -13.15
C TYR A 429 22.82 22.15 -14.67
N LEU A 430 22.39 23.30 -15.20
CA LEU A 430 21.88 23.43 -16.56
C LEU A 430 22.76 24.36 -17.40
N GLN A 431 23.06 23.93 -18.60
CA GLN A 431 23.65 24.79 -19.65
C GLN A 431 22.56 25.41 -20.50
N LEU A 432 22.61 26.72 -20.68
CA LEU A 432 21.68 27.49 -21.51
C LEU A 432 22.22 27.62 -22.95
N HIS A 433 21.32 28.06 -23.84
CA HIS A 433 21.70 28.24 -25.27
C HIS A 433 22.71 29.35 -25.51
N ASP A 434 22.83 30.33 -24.62
CA ASP A 434 23.83 31.40 -24.68
C ASP A 434 25.25 30.95 -24.27
N GLY A 435 25.39 29.68 -23.84
CA GLY A 435 26.64 29.09 -23.36
C GLY A 435 26.94 29.28 -21.88
N SER A 436 26.11 30.02 -21.16
CA SER A 436 26.19 30.08 -19.71
C SER A 436 25.70 28.74 -19.08
N ALA A 437 26.22 28.44 -17.90
CA ALA A 437 25.74 27.27 -17.15
C ALA A 437 25.83 27.54 -15.67
N LYS A 438 24.80 27.15 -14.95
CA LYS A 438 24.72 27.34 -13.51
C LYS A 438 23.79 26.34 -12.85
N ARG A 439 23.88 26.27 -11.53
CA ARG A 439 22.92 25.54 -10.70
C ARG A 439 21.67 26.39 -10.49
N PHE A 440 20.50 25.80 -10.72
CA PHE A 440 19.22 26.46 -10.54
C PHE A 440 18.59 26.03 -9.20
N GLY A 441 18.40 27.01 -8.31
CA GLY A 441 17.72 26.84 -7.03
C GLY A 441 16.32 27.45 -6.98
N ASP A 442 15.91 28.19 -8.02
CA ASP A 442 14.57 28.78 -8.12
C ASP A 442 13.94 28.50 -9.48
N GLY A 443 12.77 27.88 -9.47
CA GLY A 443 12.02 27.58 -10.69
C GLY A 443 11.45 28.80 -11.38
N ARG A 444 11.22 29.90 -10.66
CA ARG A 444 10.75 31.17 -11.23
C ARG A 444 11.78 31.73 -12.20
N GLU A 445 13.05 31.63 -11.87
CA GLU A 445 14.11 32.06 -12.76
C GLU A 445 14.11 31.29 -14.10
N LEU A 446 13.91 29.98 -14.05
CA LEU A 446 13.84 29.15 -15.26
C LEU A 446 12.60 29.50 -16.09
N LYS A 447 11.45 29.77 -15.47
CA LYS A 447 10.24 30.23 -16.13
C LYS A 447 10.44 31.57 -16.83
N VAL A 448 11.05 32.55 -16.19
CA VAL A 448 11.37 33.84 -16.81
C VAL A 448 12.25 33.67 -18.01
N LEU A 449 13.29 32.81 -17.95
CA LEU A 449 14.15 32.48 -19.08
C LEU A 449 13.39 31.79 -20.23
N ALA A 450 12.32 31.06 -19.91
CA ALA A 450 11.44 30.42 -20.89
C ALA A 450 10.35 31.37 -21.42
N GLY A 451 10.31 32.64 -20.99
CA GLY A 451 9.28 33.62 -21.41
C GLY A 451 7.90 33.37 -20.79
N LEU A 452 7.85 32.65 -19.67
CA LEU A 452 6.62 32.31 -18.93
C LEU A 452 6.42 33.24 -17.72
N ASP A 453 5.17 33.35 -17.26
CA ASP A 453 4.86 34.01 -15.99
C ASP A 453 5.49 33.20 -14.84
N PRO A 454 6.32 33.83 -14.00
CA PRO A 454 6.91 33.15 -12.85
C PRO A 454 5.88 32.67 -11.80
N GLU A 455 4.70 33.28 -11.74
CA GLU A 455 3.64 32.96 -10.79
C GLU A 455 2.58 31.97 -11.35
N GLU A 456 2.66 31.60 -12.64
CA GLU A 456 1.76 30.62 -13.24
C GLU A 456 2.04 29.19 -12.73
N ASP A 457 1.00 28.34 -12.74
CA ASP A 457 1.08 26.97 -12.29
C ASP A 457 2.19 26.17 -13.00
N TRP A 458 2.89 25.35 -12.24
CA TRP A 458 4.01 24.50 -12.69
C TRP A 458 3.64 23.41 -13.69
N SER A 459 2.35 23.14 -13.86
CA SER A 459 1.85 22.08 -14.73
C SER A 459 1.98 22.40 -16.23
N VAL A 460 2.23 23.66 -16.60
CA VAL A 460 2.30 24.12 -17.99
C VAL A 460 3.73 24.48 -18.36
N LEU A 461 4.58 23.48 -18.61
CA LEU A 461 5.87 23.71 -19.28
C LEU A 461 5.66 23.68 -20.81
N PRO A 462 6.18 24.67 -21.55
CA PRO A 462 6.05 24.65 -23.00
C PRO A 462 6.83 23.49 -23.59
N THR A 463 6.13 22.69 -24.36
CA THR A 463 6.76 21.70 -25.25
C THR A 463 7.36 22.42 -26.42
N GLN A 464 8.72 22.58 -26.44
CA GLN A 464 9.53 23.02 -27.60
C GLN A 464 8.86 23.95 -28.67
N PRO A 465 9.51 24.98 -29.20
CA PRO A 465 10.97 25.13 -29.39
C PRO A 465 11.65 26.17 -28.49
N GLU A 466 10.96 26.74 -27.50
CA GLU A 466 11.44 27.87 -26.68
C GLU A 466 12.10 27.45 -25.35
N TRP A 467 12.46 26.18 -25.24
CA TRP A 467 13.08 25.64 -24.03
C TRP A 467 14.47 26.26 -23.82
N PRO A 468 14.76 26.95 -22.73
CA PRO A 468 16.03 27.68 -22.56
C PRO A 468 17.22 26.74 -22.33
N ILE A 469 17.01 25.49 -21.99
CA ILE A 469 18.04 24.52 -21.62
C ILE A 469 18.63 23.90 -22.88
N LYS A 470 19.94 24.05 -23.07
CA LYS A 470 20.71 23.37 -24.10
C LYS A 470 21.12 21.97 -23.69
N LYS A 471 21.59 21.80 -22.45
CA LYS A 471 22.01 20.49 -21.91
C LYS A 471 21.90 20.47 -20.41
N ILE A 472 21.51 19.31 -19.89
CA ILE A 472 21.50 18.99 -18.47
C ILE A 472 22.81 18.28 -18.16
N TRP A 473 23.65 18.86 -17.30
CA TRP A 473 24.91 18.27 -16.89
C TRP A 473 24.83 17.55 -15.56
N ASP A 474 23.86 17.89 -14.73
CA ASP A 474 23.59 17.27 -13.44
C ASP A 474 22.13 17.49 -13.09
N LEU A 475 21.45 16.45 -12.64
CA LEU A 475 20.04 16.53 -12.23
C LEU A 475 19.87 17.02 -10.78
N GLY A 476 20.96 17.29 -10.07
CA GLY A 476 20.92 17.69 -8.68
C GLY A 476 20.88 16.51 -7.72
N GLU A 477 20.53 16.79 -6.48
CA GLU A 477 20.49 15.80 -5.40
C GLU A 477 19.20 15.00 -5.38
N LEU A 478 19.31 13.72 -5.04
CA LEU A 478 18.21 12.84 -4.68
C LEU A 478 18.29 12.53 -3.19
N LEU A 479 17.34 13.01 -2.43
CA LEU A 479 17.24 12.80 -0.99
C LEU A 479 16.58 11.45 -0.71
N VAL A 480 17.33 10.53 -0.10
CA VAL A 480 16.90 9.17 0.20
C VAL A 480 17.06 8.89 1.71
N PRO A 481 16.03 8.42 2.42
CA PRO A 481 16.16 7.98 3.80
C PRO A 481 17.11 6.78 3.93
N VAL A 482 18.00 6.78 4.93
CA VAL A 482 18.93 5.67 5.20
C VAL A 482 18.20 4.34 5.38
N GLY A 483 17.02 4.37 6.01
CA GLY A 483 16.18 3.19 6.25
C GLY A 483 15.82 2.42 4.97
N GLU A 484 15.73 3.09 3.81
CA GLU A 484 15.45 2.45 2.52
C GLU A 484 16.57 1.51 2.07
N PHE A 485 17.81 1.86 2.35
CA PHE A 485 18.96 0.98 2.06
C PHE A 485 18.96 -0.22 2.99
N LEU A 486 18.70 0.00 4.28
CA LEU A 486 18.70 -1.07 5.29
C LEU A 486 17.53 -2.05 5.06
N GLU A 487 16.33 -1.56 4.80
CA GLU A 487 15.15 -2.39 4.53
C GLU A 487 15.35 -3.30 3.29
N ASN A 488 16.03 -2.80 2.28
CA ASN A 488 16.29 -3.54 1.05
C ASN A 488 17.59 -4.37 1.09
N ASN A 489 18.24 -4.48 2.24
CA ASN A 489 19.54 -5.13 2.41
C ASN A 489 20.58 -4.61 1.40
N HIS A 490 20.54 -3.32 1.13
CA HIS A 490 21.47 -2.66 0.22
C HIS A 490 22.62 -2.06 1.03
N PRO A 491 23.89 -2.24 0.63
CA PRO A 491 25.00 -1.62 1.34
C PRO A 491 24.86 -0.10 1.29
N LEU A 492 25.16 0.55 2.42
CA LEU A 492 25.25 1.99 2.48
C LEU A 492 26.44 2.48 1.64
N CYS A 493 26.19 3.50 0.85
CA CYS A 493 27.22 4.21 0.12
C CYS A 493 27.86 5.28 1.00
N PRO A 494 29.10 5.70 0.74
CA PRO A 494 29.69 6.84 1.42
C PRO A 494 28.79 8.07 1.32
N SER A 495 28.60 8.77 2.44
CA SER A 495 27.78 9.98 2.46
C SER A 495 28.53 11.16 1.83
N PRO A 496 27.89 11.98 0.99
CA PRO A 496 28.45 13.25 0.56
C PRO A 496 28.62 14.21 1.73
N TYR A 497 29.63 15.07 1.67
CA TYR A 497 29.81 16.14 2.66
C TYR A 497 28.94 17.33 2.28
N VAL A 498 27.82 17.49 2.98
CA VAL A 498 26.79 18.50 2.70
C VAL A 498 26.80 19.61 3.74
N GLN A 499 26.12 20.74 3.43
CA GLN A 499 26.12 21.94 4.28
C GLN A 499 25.63 21.63 5.71
N GLU A 500 24.54 20.87 5.85
CA GLU A 500 23.98 20.56 7.16
C GLU A 500 24.91 19.69 8.02
N TRP A 501 25.73 18.84 7.37
CA TRP A 501 26.75 18.11 8.11
C TRP A 501 27.85 19.05 8.60
N HIS A 502 28.33 19.95 7.71
CA HIS A 502 29.31 20.96 8.08
C HIS A 502 28.82 21.87 9.21
N ASP A 503 27.62 22.40 9.09
CA ASP A 503 26.98 23.25 10.10
C ASP A 503 26.81 22.52 11.43
N GLY A 504 26.44 21.22 11.40
CA GLY A 504 26.38 20.35 12.57
C GLY A 504 27.72 20.19 13.27
N VAL A 505 28.82 20.01 12.51
CA VAL A 505 30.18 19.94 13.07
C VAL A 505 30.60 21.26 13.71
N LEU A 506 30.25 22.39 13.08
CA LEU A 506 30.50 23.72 13.66
C LEU A 506 29.72 23.91 14.97
N TYR A 507 28.44 23.55 14.98
CA TYR A 507 27.59 23.64 16.15
C TYR A 507 28.11 22.81 17.33
N ASP A 508 28.48 21.57 17.07
CA ASP A 508 28.99 20.64 18.09
C ASP A 508 30.33 21.16 18.72
N LYS A 509 31.13 21.86 17.91
CA LYS A 509 32.37 22.48 18.36
C LYS A 509 32.19 23.91 18.92
N GLY A 510 30.99 24.48 18.91
CA GLY A 510 30.70 25.85 19.34
C GLY A 510 31.33 26.93 18.46
N ILE A 511 31.48 26.66 17.15
CA ILE A 511 32.09 27.54 16.16
C ILE A 511 30.98 28.28 15.39
N GLU A 512 31.11 29.55 15.19
CA GLU A 512 30.18 30.34 14.34
C GLU A 512 30.31 29.99 12.86
N ILE A 513 29.20 30.00 12.14
CA ILE A 513 29.17 29.77 10.68
C ILE A 513 30.00 30.84 9.99
N PRO A 514 30.97 30.46 9.10
CA PRO A 514 31.85 31.40 8.45
C PRO A 514 31.09 32.29 7.48
N LYS A 515 31.36 33.60 7.51
CA LYS A 515 30.71 34.60 6.64
C LYS A 515 31.41 34.77 5.30
N THR A 516 32.72 34.54 5.28
CA THR A 516 33.54 34.69 4.08
C THR A 516 34.35 33.44 3.78
N PHE A 517 34.87 33.32 2.55
CA PHE A 517 35.76 32.24 2.17
C PHE A 517 37.06 32.23 3.03
N THR A 518 37.58 33.42 3.34
CA THR A 518 38.78 33.54 4.20
C THR A 518 38.52 32.99 5.59
N ASP A 519 37.37 33.34 6.19
CA ASP A 519 36.97 32.80 7.50
C ASP A 519 36.83 31.28 7.47
N ALA A 520 36.24 30.73 6.37
CA ALA A 520 36.05 29.30 6.22
C ALA A 520 37.42 28.56 6.10
N VAL A 521 38.36 29.11 5.38
CA VAL A 521 39.72 28.55 5.26
C VAL A 521 40.44 28.63 6.60
N GLU A 522 40.33 29.73 7.32
CA GLU A 522 40.96 29.92 8.63
C GLU A 522 40.37 28.94 9.65
N GLN A 523 39.05 28.82 9.73
CA GLN A 523 38.38 27.87 10.59
C GLN A 523 38.79 26.44 10.27
N SER A 524 38.84 26.07 8.97
CA SER A 524 39.26 24.74 8.54
C SER A 524 40.68 24.40 9.06
N LYS A 525 41.63 25.36 9.01
CA LYS A 525 42.99 25.16 9.49
C LYS A 525 43.09 25.11 11.03
N ILE A 526 42.39 26.00 11.73
CA ILE A 526 42.50 26.13 13.19
C ILE A 526 41.83 24.94 13.89
N TYR A 527 40.67 24.52 13.42
CA TYR A 527 39.83 23.51 14.09
C TYR A 527 39.95 22.11 13.50
N ASP A 528 40.81 21.95 12.46
CA ASP A 528 40.96 20.67 11.73
C ASP A 528 39.58 20.08 11.26
N ILE A 529 38.85 20.90 10.53
CA ILE A 529 37.56 20.56 9.93
C ILE A 529 37.65 20.71 8.40
N PRO A 530 36.86 19.91 7.63
CA PRO A 530 36.85 20.09 6.18
C PRO A 530 36.38 21.50 5.80
N LEU A 531 36.86 22.00 4.63
CA LEU A 531 36.37 23.27 4.09
C LEU A 531 34.84 23.23 3.91
N ASP A 532 34.20 24.39 4.18
CA ASP A 532 32.78 24.58 4.01
C ASP A 532 32.34 24.18 2.57
N PRO A 533 31.41 23.21 2.41
CA PRO A 533 31.05 22.62 1.12
C PRO A 533 30.48 23.63 0.11
N LYS A 534 29.93 24.77 0.54
CA LYS A 534 29.46 25.81 -0.38
C LYS A 534 30.53 26.41 -1.29
N TYR A 535 31.80 26.20 -0.94
CA TYR A 535 32.94 26.66 -1.75
C TYR A 535 33.55 25.55 -2.64
N VAL A 536 33.04 24.33 -2.55
CA VAL A 536 33.58 23.17 -3.28
C VAL A 536 32.64 22.81 -4.45
N ALA A 537 33.19 22.82 -5.67
CA ALA A 537 32.42 22.33 -6.82
C ALA A 537 32.13 20.83 -6.71
N VAL A 538 30.99 20.45 -7.25
CA VAL A 538 30.37 19.13 -6.99
C VAL A 538 31.15 17.98 -7.61
N GLY A 539 31.73 18.17 -8.80
CA GLY A 539 32.24 17.08 -9.65
C GLY A 539 33.75 16.93 -9.71
N TRP A 540 34.51 17.48 -8.74
CA TRP A 540 35.96 17.34 -8.79
C TRP A 540 36.47 15.89 -8.83
N GLN A 541 35.73 14.96 -8.17
CA GLN A 541 36.07 13.53 -8.23
C GLN A 541 35.64 12.83 -9.53
N ASP A 542 34.83 13.49 -10.36
CA ASP A 542 34.39 12.96 -11.67
C ASP A 542 35.46 13.21 -12.77
N LEU A 543 36.49 13.99 -12.47
CA LEU A 543 37.63 14.23 -13.34
C LEU A 543 38.83 13.37 -12.93
N ALA A 544 39.55 12.86 -13.92
CA ALA A 544 40.89 12.34 -13.68
C ALA A 544 41.84 13.45 -13.16
N ALA A 545 42.84 13.09 -12.39
CA ALA A 545 43.80 14.09 -11.87
C ALA A 545 44.46 14.90 -12.99
N SER A 546 44.72 14.28 -14.14
CA SER A 546 45.27 14.95 -15.34
C SER A 546 44.31 15.97 -15.95
N GLU A 547 42.99 15.62 -16.03
CA GLU A 547 41.95 16.54 -16.53
C GLU A 547 41.80 17.75 -15.59
N GLY A 548 41.82 17.51 -14.26
CA GLY A 548 41.77 18.57 -13.26
C GLY A 548 42.99 19.49 -13.32
N TYR A 549 44.15 18.92 -13.52
CA TYR A 549 45.40 19.67 -13.70
C TYR A 549 45.38 20.52 -14.97
N ASP A 550 44.96 19.95 -16.10
CA ASP A 550 44.85 20.67 -17.38
C ASP A 550 43.82 21.80 -17.30
N PHE A 551 42.68 21.53 -16.65
CA PHE A 551 41.66 22.55 -16.39
C PHE A 551 42.21 23.72 -15.58
N MET A 552 42.83 23.44 -14.45
CA MET A 552 43.40 24.48 -13.57
C MET A 552 44.51 25.28 -14.25
N ASN A 553 45.33 24.64 -15.09
CA ASN A 553 46.38 25.33 -15.85
C ASN A 553 45.85 26.17 -17.03
N SER A 554 44.70 25.83 -17.58
CA SER A 554 44.07 26.56 -18.69
C SER A 554 43.46 27.89 -18.25
N ILE A 555 43.15 28.00 -16.97
CA ILE A 555 42.48 29.15 -16.39
C ILE A 555 43.34 30.38 -16.42
N THR A 556 42.73 31.50 -16.81
CA THR A 556 43.37 32.84 -16.81
C THR A 556 42.62 33.77 -15.88
N LEU A 557 43.32 34.76 -15.34
CA LEU A 557 42.71 35.84 -14.57
C LEU A 557 42.38 37.00 -15.49
N SER A 558 41.28 37.69 -15.25
CA SER A 558 40.97 38.96 -15.90
C SER A 558 42.02 40.00 -15.61
N ILE A 559 42.10 41.06 -16.43
CA ILE A 559 43.10 42.15 -16.31
C ILE A 559 43.12 42.78 -14.92
N ASP A 560 41.98 42.88 -14.29
CA ASP A 560 41.83 43.39 -12.92
C ASP A 560 42.09 42.33 -11.82
N GLY A 561 42.38 41.09 -12.19
CA GLY A 561 42.66 39.96 -11.30
C GLY A 561 41.50 39.47 -10.49
N LYS A 562 40.27 39.94 -10.79
CA LYS A 562 39.06 39.65 -9.97
C LYS A 562 38.20 38.50 -10.51
N LYS A 563 38.30 38.20 -11.78
CA LYS A 563 37.51 37.13 -12.42
C LYS A 563 38.43 36.04 -12.94
N VAL A 564 37.97 34.82 -12.80
CA VAL A 564 38.56 33.60 -13.33
C VAL A 564 37.92 33.34 -14.70
N LEU A 565 38.73 33.26 -15.76
CA LEU A 565 38.25 33.01 -17.12
C LEU A 565 38.62 31.60 -17.56
N VAL A 566 37.66 30.86 -18.02
CA VAL A 566 37.81 29.51 -18.59
C VAL A 566 37.82 29.65 -20.11
N PRO A 567 38.88 29.19 -20.80
CA PRO A 567 38.93 29.23 -22.26
C PRO A 567 37.87 28.29 -22.87
N GLU A 568 37.36 28.60 -24.06
CA GLU A 568 36.33 27.84 -24.75
C GLU A 568 36.62 26.33 -24.83
N THR A 569 37.90 26.00 -25.04
CA THR A 569 38.39 24.60 -25.15
C THR A 569 38.22 23.78 -23.85
N HIS A 570 38.05 24.43 -22.70
CA HIS A 570 37.95 23.80 -21.38
C HIS A 570 36.62 24.06 -20.67
N LYS A 571 35.67 24.75 -21.30
CA LYS A 571 34.36 24.99 -20.74
C LYS A 571 33.63 23.68 -20.40
N GLU A 572 33.83 22.62 -21.20
CA GLU A 572 33.19 21.32 -20.92
C GLU A 572 33.63 20.71 -19.59
N LEU A 573 34.94 20.89 -19.22
CA LEU A 573 35.42 20.44 -17.92
C LEU A 573 34.76 21.25 -16.79
N ALA A 574 34.60 22.57 -16.96
CA ALA A 574 33.87 23.39 -15.98
C ALA A 574 32.39 22.91 -15.80
N TYR A 575 31.74 22.56 -16.91
CA TYR A 575 30.35 22.02 -16.85
C TYR A 575 30.32 20.66 -16.15
N ARG A 576 31.28 19.76 -16.41
CA ARG A 576 31.36 18.43 -15.77
C ARG A 576 31.50 18.51 -14.26
N ILE A 577 32.23 19.50 -13.74
CA ILE A 577 32.42 19.71 -12.30
C ILE A 577 31.38 20.64 -11.68
N ASN A 578 30.41 21.12 -12.48
CA ASN A 578 29.34 22.00 -12.06
C ASN A 578 29.83 23.34 -11.48
N LEU A 579 30.81 23.98 -12.13
CA LEU A 579 31.20 25.34 -11.83
C LEU A 579 30.31 26.32 -12.59
N ASP A 580 29.70 27.25 -11.90
CA ASP A 580 28.88 28.30 -12.51
C ASP A 580 29.74 29.19 -13.42
N ILE A 581 29.28 29.34 -14.67
CA ILE A 581 30.00 30.06 -15.72
C ILE A 581 29.06 30.96 -16.52
N ASP A 582 29.46 32.20 -16.77
CA ASP A 582 28.71 33.08 -17.65
C ASP A 582 28.96 32.81 -19.14
N ASN A 583 28.23 33.49 -20.02
CA ASN A 583 28.37 33.34 -21.48
C ASN A 583 29.76 33.74 -22.01
N LEU A 584 30.52 34.55 -21.30
CA LEU A 584 31.86 34.99 -21.65
C LEU A 584 32.96 34.06 -21.13
N GLY A 585 32.58 33.01 -20.36
CA GLY A 585 33.51 32.05 -19.77
C GLY A 585 34.06 32.46 -18.40
N ALA A 586 33.48 33.46 -17.74
CA ALA A 586 33.90 33.84 -16.39
C ALA A 586 33.20 32.96 -15.36
N LEU A 587 33.97 32.37 -14.45
CA LEU A 587 33.45 31.62 -13.32
C LEU A 587 32.67 32.56 -12.39
N GLN A 588 31.57 32.08 -11.95
CA GLN A 588 30.65 32.73 -11.00
C GLN A 588 30.53 31.87 -9.73
N GLY A 589 29.80 32.38 -8.74
CA GLY A 589 29.50 31.61 -7.53
C GLY A 589 30.63 31.47 -6.52
N ASN A 590 30.32 30.86 -5.40
CA ASN A 590 31.23 30.69 -4.26
C ASN A 590 32.38 29.70 -4.60
N GLU A 591 32.11 28.71 -5.42
CA GLU A 591 33.08 27.66 -5.83
C GLU A 591 34.25 28.23 -6.61
N SER A 592 34.06 29.36 -7.29
CA SER A 592 35.16 30.11 -7.97
C SER A 592 36.25 30.59 -7.01
N LEU A 593 35.92 30.83 -5.75
CA LEU A 593 36.85 31.30 -4.72
C LEU A 593 37.89 30.25 -4.35
N LEU A 594 37.50 28.97 -4.31
CA LEU A 594 38.45 27.87 -4.12
C LEU A 594 39.47 27.80 -5.28
N VAL A 595 38.95 27.89 -6.52
CA VAL A 595 39.82 27.92 -7.72
C VAL A 595 40.81 29.08 -7.64
N LEU A 596 40.36 30.29 -7.31
CA LEU A 596 41.20 31.45 -7.13
C LEU A 596 42.28 31.25 -6.05
N ASN A 597 41.94 30.61 -4.95
CA ASN A 597 42.85 30.33 -3.84
C ASN A 597 43.98 29.35 -4.22
N LEU A 598 43.62 28.33 -5.02
CA LEU A 598 44.54 27.26 -5.39
C LEU A 598 45.45 27.59 -6.61
N LEU A 599 45.05 28.49 -7.50
CA LEU A 599 45.80 28.88 -8.69
C LEU A 599 47.26 29.36 -8.42
N PRO A 600 47.54 30.24 -7.42
CA PRO A 600 48.90 30.64 -7.10
C PRO A 600 49.77 29.47 -6.61
N LYS A 601 49.18 28.56 -5.85
CA LYS A 601 49.86 27.38 -5.29
C LYS A 601 50.23 26.39 -6.39
N LEU A 602 49.36 26.21 -7.39
CA LEU A 602 49.66 25.40 -8.59
C LEU A 602 50.85 25.93 -9.37
N LYS A 603 50.89 27.24 -9.58
CA LYS A 603 52.01 27.91 -10.30
C LYS A 603 53.37 27.83 -9.59
N ALA A 604 53.35 27.65 -8.27
CA ALA A 604 54.53 27.48 -7.43
C ALA A 604 55.02 26.01 -7.34
N SER A 605 54.20 25.02 -7.71
CA SER A 605 54.57 23.62 -7.59
C SER A 605 55.38 23.11 -8.80
N ILE A 606 56.51 22.44 -8.52
CA ILE A 606 57.46 21.94 -9.51
C ILE A 606 57.30 20.40 -9.61
N LYS A 607 56.97 19.90 -10.81
CA LYS A 607 56.81 18.46 -11.17
C LYS A 607 55.85 17.64 -10.26
N ILE A 608 54.62 17.44 -10.72
CA ILE A 608 53.63 16.60 -10.08
C ILE A 608 53.50 15.31 -10.88
N ASN A 609 53.62 14.15 -10.22
CA ASN A 609 53.24 12.88 -10.82
C ASN A 609 51.72 12.68 -10.62
N LEU A 610 50.93 12.92 -11.66
CA LEU A 610 49.47 12.86 -11.60
C LEU A 610 48.91 11.43 -11.59
N GLU A 611 49.72 10.43 -11.98
CA GLU A 611 49.28 9.01 -12.00
C GLU A 611 49.10 8.38 -10.62
N VAL A 612 49.54 9.08 -9.56
CA VAL A 612 49.43 8.62 -8.16
C VAL A 612 48.02 8.86 -7.58
N TYR A 613 47.24 9.74 -8.21
CA TYR A 613 45.94 10.15 -7.69
C TYR A 613 44.81 9.51 -8.51
N ASP A 614 43.80 8.98 -7.81
CA ASP A 614 42.63 8.37 -8.43
C ASP A 614 41.73 9.40 -9.15
N ASN A 615 41.68 10.64 -8.66
CA ASN A 615 40.84 11.71 -9.21
C ASN A 615 41.39 13.11 -8.91
N ALA A 616 40.78 14.13 -9.53
CA ALA A 616 41.20 15.52 -9.37
C ALA A 616 41.02 16.07 -7.94
N LEU A 617 40.02 15.58 -7.17
CA LEU A 617 39.82 16.04 -5.80
C LEU A 617 40.97 15.62 -4.87
N GLU A 618 41.47 14.40 -5.01
CA GLU A 618 42.64 13.93 -4.26
C GLU A 618 43.90 14.75 -4.57
N TRP A 619 44.10 15.04 -5.86
CA TRP A 619 45.18 15.90 -6.27
C TRP A 619 45.01 17.31 -5.68
N LEU A 620 43.81 17.94 -5.74
CA LEU A 620 43.56 19.28 -5.19
C LEU A 620 43.82 19.33 -3.68
N ASN A 621 43.52 18.26 -2.94
CA ASN A 621 43.84 18.18 -1.51
C ASN A 621 45.35 18.30 -1.22
N THR A 622 46.22 17.94 -2.16
CA THR A 622 47.69 18.11 -2.00
C THR A 622 48.13 19.56 -2.19
N LEU A 623 47.34 20.35 -2.93
CA LEU A 623 47.60 21.78 -3.10
C LEU A 623 46.99 22.61 -1.94
N ALA A 624 45.91 22.12 -1.36
CA ALA A 624 45.21 22.77 -0.25
C ALA A 624 45.99 22.56 1.07
N GLU A 625 45.91 23.52 1.96
CA GLU A 625 46.41 23.41 3.35
C GLU A 625 45.31 23.02 4.33
N TYR A 626 44.21 22.52 3.81
CA TYR A 626 43.00 22.13 4.52
C TYR A 626 42.32 20.97 3.77
N GLU A 627 41.50 20.18 4.47
CA GLU A 627 40.76 19.05 3.86
C GLU A 627 39.60 19.54 2.99
N ILE A 628 39.52 19.03 1.77
CA ILE A 628 38.38 19.21 0.87
C ILE A 628 37.68 17.88 0.73
N ARG A 629 36.42 17.78 1.21
CA ARG A 629 35.59 16.56 1.10
C ARG A 629 34.69 16.57 -0.12
N PRO A 630 34.40 15.38 -0.68
CA PRO A 630 33.53 15.28 -1.86
C PRO A 630 32.07 15.64 -1.52
N ARG A 631 31.47 16.49 -2.34
CA ARG A 631 30.04 16.80 -2.33
C ARG A 631 29.21 15.76 -3.06
N THR A 632 29.81 14.90 -3.83
CA THR A 632 29.19 13.79 -4.52
C THR A 632 30.02 12.55 -4.27
N THR A 633 29.40 11.48 -3.81
CA THR A 633 30.07 10.20 -3.60
C THR A 633 29.58 9.15 -4.57
N ILE A 634 28.33 9.27 -4.98
CA ILE A 634 27.69 8.33 -5.91
C ILE A 634 26.64 9.02 -6.78
N ARG A 635 26.55 8.62 -8.04
CA ARG A 635 25.48 8.97 -8.96
C ARG A 635 24.57 7.78 -9.15
N ILE A 636 23.25 8.01 -9.08
CA ILE A 636 22.22 6.97 -9.06
C ILE A 636 21.55 6.91 -10.42
N GLY A 637 21.50 5.71 -11.00
CA GLY A 637 20.69 5.44 -12.16
C GLY A 637 19.19 5.51 -11.81
N ALA A 638 18.40 6.15 -12.67
CA ALA A 638 17.00 6.43 -12.43
C ALA A 638 16.15 6.29 -13.70
N ARG A 639 14.96 5.71 -13.57
CA ARG A 639 13.93 5.72 -14.62
C ARG A 639 12.54 5.98 -14.08
N MET A 640 11.65 6.48 -14.93
CA MET A 640 10.24 6.62 -14.60
C MET A 640 9.58 5.25 -14.41
N GLY A 641 8.81 5.11 -13.36
CA GLY A 641 7.94 3.97 -13.09
C GLY A 641 6.51 4.23 -13.55
N LYS A 642 5.57 4.37 -12.62
CA LYS A 642 4.17 4.69 -12.91
C LYS A 642 3.93 6.19 -12.79
N PRO A 643 3.10 6.79 -13.66
CA PRO A 643 2.64 8.14 -13.43
C PRO A 643 1.77 8.19 -12.17
N GLU A 644 1.67 9.37 -11.58
CA GLU A 644 0.72 9.66 -10.51
C GLU A 644 -0.72 9.54 -11.01
N GLY A 645 -1.66 9.38 -10.08
CA GLY A 645 -3.07 9.28 -10.46
C GLY A 645 -4.02 9.38 -9.28
N SER A 646 -5.12 10.05 -9.53
CA SER A 646 -6.31 10.04 -8.69
C SER A 646 -7.55 9.99 -9.58
N LYS A 647 -8.53 9.18 -9.20
CA LYS A 647 -9.74 8.98 -10.00
C LYS A 647 -10.87 8.37 -9.19
N HIS A 648 -12.09 8.57 -9.67
CA HIS A 648 -13.25 7.82 -9.20
C HIS A 648 -13.08 6.33 -9.56
N ARG A 649 -13.25 5.43 -8.58
CA ARG A 649 -13.16 3.97 -8.78
C ARG A 649 -14.51 3.39 -9.13
N GLU A 650 -14.72 3.11 -10.39
CA GLU A 650 -15.97 2.61 -10.91
C GLU A 650 -15.89 1.11 -11.25
N MET A 651 -17.06 0.48 -11.31
CA MET A 651 -17.21 -0.83 -11.95
C MET A 651 -16.95 -0.72 -13.46
N ASN A 652 -16.53 -1.80 -14.12
CA ASN A 652 -16.38 -1.82 -15.57
C ASN A 652 -17.43 -2.75 -16.20
N PRO A 653 -18.41 -2.17 -16.92
CA PRO A 653 -18.74 -0.75 -17.09
C PRO A 653 -19.34 -0.11 -15.83
N PRO A 654 -19.36 1.24 -15.72
CA PRO A 654 -19.96 1.97 -14.60
C PRO A 654 -21.45 1.67 -14.45
N ILE A 655 -21.91 1.53 -13.21
CA ILE A 655 -23.31 1.31 -12.84
C ILE A 655 -23.72 2.26 -11.72
N HIS A 656 -24.98 2.65 -11.69
CA HIS A 656 -25.51 3.53 -10.64
C HIS A 656 -25.96 2.75 -9.40
N GLY A 657 -26.26 1.46 -9.55
CA GLY A 657 -26.62 0.60 -8.41
C GLY A 657 -26.58 -0.89 -8.70
N LEU A 658 -26.68 -1.68 -7.63
CA LEU A 658 -26.63 -3.14 -7.70
C LEU A 658 -28.01 -3.76 -7.97
N TRP A 659 -28.82 -3.09 -8.82
CA TRP A 659 -30.07 -3.64 -9.31
C TRP A 659 -29.85 -4.54 -10.53
N PRO A 660 -30.39 -5.78 -10.56
CA PRO A 660 -30.19 -6.71 -11.66
C PRO A 660 -31.13 -6.41 -12.83
N VAL A 661 -30.57 -6.14 -14.02
CA VAL A 661 -31.36 -5.86 -15.24
C VAL A 661 -31.52 -7.06 -16.17
N GLY A 662 -30.82 -8.18 -15.93
CA GLY A 662 -30.85 -9.37 -16.77
C GLY A 662 -29.82 -9.34 -17.92
N PHE A 663 -29.65 -10.49 -18.58
CA PHE A 663 -28.64 -10.66 -19.62
C PHE A 663 -29.13 -10.23 -21.00
N ASN A 664 -30.46 -10.12 -21.20
CA ASN A 664 -31.07 -9.80 -22.48
C ASN A 664 -31.28 -8.29 -22.75
N ILE A 665 -30.86 -7.43 -21.79
CA ILE A 665 -31.07 -5.96 -21.86
C ILE A 665 -29.99 -5.24 -22.66
N GLY A 666 -29.02 -5.93 -23.21
CA GLY A 666 -27.97 -5.31 -24.01
C GLY A 666 -26.85 -4.65 -23.18
N PRO A 667 -25.86 -4.02 -23.88
CA PRO A 667 -24.64 -3.53 -23.22
C PRO A 667 -24.86 -2.29 -22.37
N GLN A 668 -25.89 -1.48 -22.63
CA GLN A 668 -26.16 -0.24 -21.89
C GLN A 668 -26.74 -0.48 -20.49
N ARG A 669 -27.27 -1.66 -20.20
CA ARG A 669 -27.76 -2.06 -18.86
C ARG A 669 -28.78 -1.10 -18.24
N ARG A 670 -29.63 -0.45 -19.04
CA ARG A 670 -30.60 0.52 -18.55
C ARG A 670 -31.73 -0.15 -17.78
N ILE A 671 -32.00 0.31 -16.56
CA ILE A 671 -33.07 -0.22 -15.70
C ILE A 671 -34.43 -0.05 -16.35
N ARG A 672 -34.71 1.10 -17.02
CA ARG A 672 -35.97 1.32 -17.76
C ARG A 672 -36.25 0.27 -18.83
N ASP A 673 -35.19 -0.21 -19.51
CA ASP A 673 -35.36 -1.23 -20.55
C ASP A 673 -35.71 -2.60 -19.95
N ALA A 674 -35.14 -2.90 -18.75
CA ALA A 674 -35.51 -4.07 -17.97
C ALA A 674 -36.96 -3.98 -17.44
N ALA A 675 -37.34 -2.81 -16.94
CA ALA A 675 -38.69 -2.51 -16.48
C ALA A 675 -39.74 -2.72 -17.58
N ARG A 676 -39.45 -2.26 -18.80
CA ARG A 676 -40.37 -2.43 -19.97
C ARG A 676 -40.46 -3.86 -20.46
N LYS A 677 -39.39 -4.65 -20.34
CA LYS A 677 -39.32 -6.05 -20.83
C LYS A 677 -39.83 -7.08 -19.82
N GLY A 678 -39.85 -6.79 -18.52
CA GLY A 678 -40.21 -7.75 -17.48
C GLY A 678 -39.25 -8.92 -17.40
N GLU A 679 -37.93 -8.62 -17.32
CA GLU A 679 -36.86 -9.66 -17.28
C GLU A 679 -36.84 -10.41 -15.93
N SER A 680 -36.83 -11.75 -16.05
CA SER A 680 -36.62 -12.60 -14.87
C SER A 680 -35.13 -12.73 -14.58
N VAL A 681 -34.72 -12.42 -13.34
CA VAL A 681 -33.34 -12.43 -12.87
C VAL A 681 -33.16 -13.40 -11.70
N ALA A 682 -31.94 -13.93 -11.53
CA ALA A 682 -31.61 -14.77 -10.38
C ALA A 682 -31.47 -13.89 -9.14
N VAL A 683 -32.31 -14.13 -8.15
CA VAL A 683 -32.37 -13.37 -6.89
C VAL A 683 -32.57 -14.32 -5.71
N GLY A 684 -32.05 -13.92 -4.54
CA GLY A 684 -32.26 -14.65 -3.30
C GLY A 684 -33.68 -14.56 -2.81
N ILE A 685 -34.29 -15.71 -2.43
CA ILE A 685 -35.54 -15.75 -1.70
C ILE A 685 -35.21 -15.79 -0.22
N ARG A 686 -35.93 -14.99 0.50
CA ARG A 686 -35.83 -14.88 1.94
C ARG A 686 -37.23 -14.97 2.54
N VAL A 687 -37.30 -15.43 3.77
CA VAL A 687 -38.56 -15.60 4.50
C VAL A 687 -38.48 -14.86 5.82
N CYS A 688 -39.48 -14.09 6.11
CA CYS A 688 -39.61 -13.45 7.42
C CYS A 688 -39.87 -14.52 8.51
N PRO A 689 -39.05 -14.58 9.57
CA PRO A 689 -39.23 -15.60 10.63
C PRO A 689 -40.52 -15.41 11.45
N PHE A 690 -41.16 -14.24 11.36
CA PHE A 690 -42.38 -13.95 12.10
C PHE A 690 -43.64 -14.16 11.26
N CYS A 691 -43.74 -13.52 10.08
CA CYS A 691 -44.99 -13.58 9.28
C CYS A 691 -44.94 -14.60 8.15
N ASN A 692 -43.79 -15.29 7.95
CA ASN A 692 -43.53 -16.25 6.86
C ASN A 692 -43.67 -15.67 5.43
N THR A 693 -43.75 -14.35 5.29
CA THR A 693 -43.80 -13.71 3.97
C THR A 693 -42.48 -13.93 3.21
N GLN A 694 -42.60 -14.37 1.96
CA GLN A 694 -41.45 -14.50 1.05
C GLN A 694 -41.13 -13.14 0.44
N THR A 695 -39.85 -12.76 0.45
CA THR A 695 -39.37 -11.52 -0.10
C THR A 695 -37.94 -11.70 -0.64
N TRP A 696 -37.47 -10.76 -1.48
CA TRP A 696 -36.07 -10.63 -1.85
C TRP A 696 -35.30 -9.66 -0.93
N ARG A 697 -36.03 -8.90 -0.11
CA ARG A 697 -35.43 -7.89 0.77
C ARG A 697 -34.76 -8.55 1.99
N GLY A 698 -33.65 -7.97 2.44
CA GLY A 698 -32.95 -8.40 3.66
C GLY A 698 -33.75 -8.20 4.92
N VAL A 699 -34.71 -7.26 4.90
CA VAL A 699 -35.60 -6.91 6.03
C VAL A 699 -37.04 -6.94 5.56
N CYS A 700 -37.90 -7.52 6.39
CA CYS A 700 -39.38 -7.45 6.27
C CYS A 700 -39.89 -6.29 7.10
N LEU A 701 -40.56 -5.34 6.47
CA LEU A 701 -41.06 -4.12 7.12
C LEU A 701 -42.42 -4.34 7.84
N GLY A 702 -43.00 -5.54 7.73
CA GLY A 702 -44.30 -5.87 8.35
C GLY A 702 -45.47 -5.22 7.62
N GLY A 703 -46.46 -6.00 7.17
CA GLY A 703 -47.70 -5.49 6.58
C GLY A 703 -47.84 -5.70 5.07
N GLU A 704 -46.98 -6.45 4.41
CA GLU A 704 -47.24 -6.92 3.04
C GLU A 704 -48.17 -8.16 3.09
N GLY A 705 -49.37 -8.03 2.57
CA GLY A 705 -50.36 -9.12 2.48
C GLY A 705 -51.26 -9.30 3.69
N GLU A 706 -51.89 -10.48 3.83
CA GLU A 706 -52.78 -10.86 4.96
C GLU A 706 -52.09 -11.10 6.29
N ALA A 707 -50.76 -10.84 6.38
CA ALA A 707 -49.95 -11.09 7.55
C ALA A 707 -50.19 -10.07 8.66
N LYS A 708 -50.13 -10.53 9.94
CA LYS A 708 -50.21 -9.64 11.10
C LYS A 708 -49.09 -8.59 11.07
N PRO A 709 -49.42 -7.30 11.32
CA PRO A 709 -48.42 -6.24 11.40
C PRO A 709 -47.37 -6.57 12.47
N HIS A 710 -46.11 -6.39 12.15
CA HIS A 710 -44.98 -6.53 13.08
C HIS A 710 -43.89 -5.46 12.81
N LYS A 711 -43.01 -5.26 13.76
CA LYS A 711 -41.86 -4.37 13.59
C LYS A 711 -40.90 -4.91 12.49
N ALA A 712 -40.14 -4.04 11.88
CA ALA A 712 -39.11 -4.43 10.93
C ALA A 712 -38.21 -5.55 11.48
N MET A 713 -37.97 -6.57 10.69
CA MET A 713 -37.24 -7.77 11.12
C MET A 713 -36.41 -8.35 9.97
N GLU A 714 -35.17 -8.74 10.27
CA GLU A 714 -34.27 -9.38 9.27
C GLU A 714 -34.85 -10.73 8.82
N THR A 715 -34.72 -11.02 7.55
CA THR A 715 -35.26 -12.21 6.91
C THR A 715 -34.19 -13.30 6.77
N ASN A 716 -34.65 -14.57 6.78
CA ASN A 716 -33.78 -15.73 6.59
C ASN A 716 -33.67 -16.10 5.11
N PHE A 717 -32.46 -16.32 4.61
CA PHE A 717 -32.22 -16.82 3.27
C PHE A 717 -32.66 -18.27 3.13
N VAL A 718 -33.38 -18.58 2.06
CA VAL A 718 -33.92 -19.92 1.78
C VAL A 718 -33.30 -20.52 0.53
N GLY A 719 -33.05 -19.72 -0.49
CA GLY A 719 -32.49 -20.20 -1.75
C GLY A 719 -32.45 -19.14 -2.84
N VAL A 720 -32.05 -19.53 -4.04
CA VAL A 720 -32.01 -18.65 -5.22
C VAL A 720 -33.01 -19.12 -6.24
N ILE A 721 -33.85 -18.21 -6.71
CA ILE A 721 -34.77 -18.47 -7.81
C ILE A 721 -34.58 -17.45 -8.94
N LYS A 722 -35.10 -17.78 -10.12
CA LYS A 722 -35.22 -16.86 -11.22
C LYS A 722 -36.66 -16.33 -11.26
N GLN A 723 -36.83 -15.02 -11.02
CA GLN A 723 -38.15 -14.38 -11.01
C GLN A 723 -38.08 -12.94 -11.55
N ASP A 724 -39.26 -12.41 -11.92
CA ASP A 724 -39.45 -10.99 -12.13
C ASP A 724 -39.60 -10.26 -10.79
N LEU A 725 -38.78 -9.25 -10.54
CA LEU A 725 -38.79 -8.44 -9.30
C LEU A 725 -39.86 -7.34 -9.32
N LYS A 726 -40.83 -7.39 -10.23
CA LYS A 726 -41.77 -6.27 -10.46
C LYS A 726 -40.99 -4.96 -10.76
N THR A 727 -39.94 -5.07 -11.55
CA THR A 727 -39.01 -3.97 -11.85
C THR A 727 -39.73 -2.73 -12.38
N ASN A 728 -40.82 -2.90 -13.14
CA ASN A 728 -41.60 -1.78 -13.67
C ASN A 728 -42.30 -0.97 -12.57
N ASP A 729 -42.89 -1.65 -11.57
CA ASP A 729 -43.62 -0.98 -10.49
C ASP A 729 -42.65 -0.22 -9.58
N LEU A 730 -41.55 -0.85 -9.20
CA LEU A 730 -40.49 -0.23 -8.39
C LEU A 730 -39.82 0.93 -9.16
N TRP A 731 -39.70 0.82 -10.47
CA TRP A 731 -39.15 1.88 -11.31
C TRP A 731 -40.03 3.13 -11.28
N LYS A 732 -41.34 2.95 -11.50
CA LYS A 732 -42.33 4.05 -11.45
C LYS A 732 -42.35 4.69 -10.06
N GLU A 733 -42.43 3.89 -9.02
CA GLU A 733 -42.39 4.36 -7.63
C GLU A 733 -41.14 5.19 -7.35
N SER A 734 -39.95 4.70 -7.77
CA SER A 734 -38.70 5.44 -7.59
C SER A 734 -38.68 6.79 -8.33
N LEU A 735 -39.27 6.87 -9.53
CA LEU A 735 -39.39 8.11 -10.28
C LEU A 735 -40.37 9.09 -9.63
N GLU A 736 -41.50 8.62 -9.11
CA GLU A 736 -42.48 9.43 -8.38
C GLU A 736 -41.85 10.02 -7.10
N ILE A 737 -41.19 9.21 -6.30
CA ILE A 737 -40.52 9.65 -5.06
C ILE A 737 -39.44 10.71 -5.37
N THR A 738 -38.69 10.54 -6.46
CA THR A 738 -37.62 11.47 -6.84
C THR A 738 -38.10 12.65 -7.68
N HIS A 739 -39.40 12.78 -7.96
CA HIS A 739 -40.00 13.83 -8.80
C HIS A 739 -39.32 14.00 -10.17
N GLN A 740 -38.92 12.89 -10.81
CA GLN A 740 -38.27 12.91 -12.12
C GLN A 740 -39.30 13.18 -13.23
N ALA A 741 -39.20 14.33 -13.89
CA ALA A 741 -40.07 14.68 -15.00
C ALA A 741 -39.80 13.90 -16.30
N THR A 742 -38.58 13.40 -16.48
CA THR A 742 -38.14 12.57 -17.62
C THR A 742 -37.47 11.29 -17.14
N GLU A 743 -37.65 10.22 -17.88
CA GLU A 743 -36.99 8.94 -17.52
C GLU A 743 -35.47 9.02 -17.64
N PRO A 744 -34.71 8.90 -16.53
CA PRO A 744 -33.25 8.98 -16.55
C PRO A 744 -32.61 7.70 -17.11
N GLU A 745 -31.35 7.81 -17.58
CA GLU A 745 -30.57 6.67 -18.06
C GLU A 745 -29.86 5.92 -16.94
N VAL A 746 -30.57 5.45 -15.95
CA VAL A 746 -30.03 4.70 -14.83
C VAL A 746 -29.55 3.33 -15.29
N LYS A 747 -28.30 2.97 -14.91
CA LYS A 747 -27.63 1.72 -15.27
C LYS A 747 -27.55 0.78 -14.07
N GLY A 748 -27.98 -0.47 -14.25
CA GLY A 748 -27.87 -1.54 -13.26
C GLY A 748 -26.83 -2.60 -13.62
N SER A 749 -26.75 -3.68 -12.85
CA SER A 749 -25.90 -4.83 -13.13
C SER A 749 -26.60 -5.88 -13.97
N LYS A 750 -25.88 -6.65 -14.81
CA LYS A 750 -26.50 -7.77 -15.56
C LYS A 750 -27.05 -8.84 -14.64
N GLY A 751 -26.39 -9.11 -13.53
CA GLY A 751 -26.78 -10.06 -12.52
C GLY A 751 -26.03 -9.84 -11.22
N LEU A 752 -26.52 -10.44 -10.16
CA LEU A 752 -25.95 -10.30 -8.82
C LEU A 752 -24.85 -11.33 -8.59
N ARG A 753 -23.73 -10.89 -8.01
CA ARG A 753 -22.54 -11.74 -7.80
C ARG A 753 -22.48 -12.34 -6.39
N SER A 754 -23.23 -11.78 -5.43
CA SER A 754 -23.23 -12.28 -4.06
C SER A 754 -23.78 -13.71 -3.96
N ALA A 755 -23.42 -14.41 -2.88
CA ALA A 755 -23.89 -15.77 -2.62
C ALA A 755 -25.43 -15.84 -2.58
N GLU A 756 -26.02 -14.91 -1.84
CA GLU A 756 -27.47 -14.83 -1.62
C GLU A 756 -28.21 -14.02 -2.69
N LYS A 757 -27.49 -13.56 -3.74
CA LYS A 757 -28.08 -12.77 -4.84
C LYS A 757 -28.94 -11.60 -4.33
N MET A 758 -28.38 -10.83 -3.39
CA MET A 758 -29.05 -9.67 -2.78
C MET A 758 -29.03 -8.48 -3.72
N PRO A 759 -30.16 -7.92 -4.17
CA PRO A 759 -30.22 -6.66 -4.87
C PRO A 759 -30.15 -5.48 -3.89
N GLU A 760 -29.61 -4.36 -4.36
CA GLU A 760 -29.75 -3.06 -3.70
C GLU A 760 -31.10 -2.43 -4.00
N ASP A 761 -31.61 -1.56 -3.13
CA ASP A 761 -32.85 -0.84 -3.43
C ASP A 761 -32.70 0.04 -4.69
N MET A 762 -33.68 0.00 -5.57
CA MET A 762 -33.66 0.70 -6.87
C MET A 762 -33.58 2.22 -6.70
N LEU A 763 -34.19 2.75 -5.67
CA LEU A 763 -34.19 4.20 -5.40
C LEU A 763 -32.75 4.73 -5.22
N LYS A 764 -31.86 3.96 -4.60
CA LYS A 764 -30.41 4.33 -4.51
C LYS A 764 -29.78 4.49 -5.90
N SER A 765 -30.16 3.63 -6.85
CA SER A 765 -29.64 3.76 -8.24
C SER A 765 -30.09 5.06 -8.91
N VAL A 766 -31.35 5.46 -8.71
CA VAL A 766 -31.91 6.72 -9.24
C VAL A 766 -31.23 7.92 -8.59
N LEU A 767 -31.07 7.92 -7.29
CA LEU A 767 -30.40 8.99 -6.53
C LEU A 767 -28.93 9.16 -6.92
N ARG A 768 -28.18 8.04 -7.09
CA ARG A 768 -26.80 8.11 -7.59
C ARG A 768 -26.72 8.69 -9.01
N HIS A 769 -27.60 8.28 -9.89
CA HIS A 769 -27.66 8.87 -11.25
C HIS A 769 -27.93 10.38 -11.20
N ARG A 770 -28.87 10.84 -10.35
CA ARG A 770 -29.19 12.25 -10.13
C ARG A 770 -27.96 13.04 -9.71
N ASN A 771 -27.15 12.48 -8.84
CA ASN A 771 -25.93 13.09 -8.30
C ASN A 771 -24.66 12.73 -9.09
N GLN A 772 -24.81 12.12 -10.28
CA GLN A 772 -23.70 11.76 -11.19
C GLN A 772 -22.62 10.91 -10.51
N THR A 773 -23.02 10.01 -9.62
CA THR A 773 -22.14 9.05 -8.96
C THR A 773 -22.40 7.62 -9.41
N SER A 774 -21.46 6.71 -9.18
CA SER A 774 -21.58 5.29 -9.51
C SER A 774 -21.31 4.42 -8.28
N ALA A 775 -21.92 3.23 -8.27
CA ALA A 775 -21.74 2.26 -7.21
C ALA A 775 -20.56 1.32 -7.47
N PHE A 776 -19.76 1.05 -6.45
CA PHE A 776 -18.82 -0.06 -6.44
C PHE A 776 -19.55 -1.37 -6.10
N ARG A 777 -18.85 -2.51 -6.21
CA ARG A 777 -19.44 -3.87 -6.06
C ARG A 777 -20.06 -4.17 -4.69
N ASP A 778 -19.77 -3.39 -3.67
CA ASP A 778 -20.27 -3.51 -2.30
C ASP A 778 -21.27 -2.40 -1.92
N GLY A 779 -21.66 -1.58 -2.87
CA GLY A 779 -22.64 -0.50 -2.71
C GLY A 779 -22.05 0.86 -2.36
N THR A 780 -20.73 0.98 -2.17
CA THR A 780 -20.05 2.23 -1.77
C THR A 780 -19.59 3.06 -2.96
N ILE A 781 -19.29 4.35 -2.72
CA ILE A 781 -18.65 5.26 -3.68
C ILE A 781 -17.19 5.44 -3.28
N ARG A 782 -16.25 5.33 -4.24
CA ARG A 782 -14.82 5.25 -3.96
C ARG A 782 -13.97 6.13 -4.86
N PHE A 783 -12.86 6.63 -4.30
CA PHE A 783 -11.86 7.43 -5.02
C PHE A 783 -10.48 6.80 -4.79
N ASP A 784 -9.77 6.51 -5.87
CA ASP A 784 -8.40 5.99 -5.82
C ASP A 784 -7.41 7.14 -5.91
N MET A 785 -6.39 7.18 -5.03
CA MET A 785 -5.33 8.19 -5.00
C MET A 785 -3.98 7.56 -4.68
N VAL A 786 -2.92 8.10 -5.28
CA VAL A 786 -1.54 7.70 -4.93
C VAL A 786 -1.22 8.13 -3.50
N ASP A 787 -0.60 7.23 -2.74
CA ASP A 787 -0.15 7.50 -1.37
C ASP A 787 1.14 8.31 -1.36
N ILE A 788 1.15 9.44 -0.68
CA ILE A 788 2.30 10.34 -0.52
C ILE A 788 2.46 10.68 0.96
N THR A 789 3.67 10.60 1.49
CA THR A 789 3.94 10.93 2.89
C THR A 789 4.04 12.43 3.11
N MET A 790 3.55 12.89 4.27
CA MET A 790 3.73 14.25 4.76
C MET A 790 3.78 14.25 6.29
N THR A 791 4.75 14.93 6.88
CA THR A 791 4.85 15.08 8.33
C THR A 791 4.54 16.49 8.82
N HIS A 792 4.71 17.49 7.95
CA HIS A 792 4.45 18.88 8.26
C HIS A 792 3.86 19.57 7.03
N PHE A 793 3.02 20.56 7.25
CA PHE A 793 2.37 21.34 6.20
C PHE A 793 2.35 22.83 6.57
N ARG A 794 2.07 23.67 5.60
CA ARG A 794 1.67 25.06 5.79
C ARG A 794 0.20 25.22 5.37
N PRO A 795 -0.62 26.02 6.08
CA PRO A 795 -2.01 26.27 5.69
C PRO A 795 -2.19 26.66 4.23
N ASP A 796 -1.36 27.58 3.72
CA ASP A 796 -1.40 28.08 2.33
C ASP A 796 -1.16 26.98 1.28
N GLU A 797 -0.39 25.93 1.58
CA GLU A 797 -0.09 24.83 0.67
C GLU A 797 -1.24 23.82 0.50
N ILE A 798 -2.16 23.79 1.45
CA ILE A 798 -3.28 22.83 1.48
C ILE A 798 -4.65 23.51 1.34
N GLY A 799 -4.64 24.78 0.96
CA GLY A 799 -5.85 25.55 0.65
C GLY A 799 -6.71 25.91 1.85
N ILE A 800 -6.10 26.08 3.04
CA ILE A 800 -6.79 26.55 4.25
C ILE A 800 -6.08 27.78 4.83
N THR A 801 -6.74 28.48 5.75
CA THR A 801 -6.17 29.59 6.50
C THR A 801 -5.63 29.12 7.87
N ALA A 802 -4.77 29.93 8.50
CA ALA A 802 -4.30 29.69 9.87
C ALA A 802 -5.47 29.55 10.87
N SER A 803 -6.54 30.35 10.70
CA SER A 803 -7.76 30.24 11.51
C SER A 803 -8.44 28.90 11.37
N GLN A 804 -8.59 28.40 10.15
CA GLN A 804 -9.17 27.07 9.90
C GLN A 804 -8.29 25.94 10.46
N ALA A 805 -6.96 26.10 10.40
CA ALA A 805 -6.05 25.16 11.06
C ALA A 805 -6.26 25.12 12.57
N VAL A 806 -6.43 26.27 13.22
CA VAL A 806 -6.76 26.37 14.66
C VAL A 806 -8.12 25.72 14.96
N ASP A 807 -9.14 25.93 14.12
CA ASP A 807 -10.46 25.28 14.27
C ASP A 807 -10.37 23.74 14.16
N LEU A 808 -9.46 23.24 13.35
CA LEU A 808 -9.14 21.81 13.25
C LEU A 808 -8.36 21.30 14.47
N GLY A 809 -7.83 22.22 15.32
CA GLY A 809 -7.12 21.93 16.55
C GLY A 809 -5.60 22.05 16.47
N TYR A 810 -5.07 22.70 15.45
CA TYR A 810 -3.63 22.99 15.31
C TYR A 810 -3.31 24.34 15.96
N ASP A 811 -3.10 24.34 17.27
CA ASP A 811 -2.93 25.57 18.05
C ASP A 811 -1.52 26.17 17.98
N VAL A 812 -0.52 25.34 17.67
CA VAL A 812 0.90 25.73 17.65
C VAL A 812 1.60 25.18 16.41
N ASP A 813 2.62 25.92 15.96
CA ASP A 813 3.51 25.50 14.88
C ASP A 813 4.58 24.49 15.38
N CYS A 814 5.43 24.01 14.47
CA CYS A 814 6.50 23.06 14.79
C CYS A 814 7.59 23.61 15.74
N ARG A 815 7.57 24.89 16.05
CA ARG A 815 8.46 25.56 17.01
C ARG A 815 7.76 25.88 18.34
N GLY A 816 6.48 25.46 18.49
CA GLY A 816 5.67 25.72 19.67
C GLY A 816 5.10 27.15 19.77
N GLN A 817 5.13 27.92 18.66
CA GLN A 817 4.54 29.25 18.61
C GLN A 817 3.05 29.14 18.20
N PRO A 818 2.18 30.05 18.67
CA PRO A 818 0.79 30.07 18.23
C PRO A 818 0.66 30.20 16.70
N VAL A 819 -0.28 29.45 16.11
CA VAL A 819 -0.58 29.53 14.68
C VAL A 819 -1.40 30.79 14.39
N VAL A 820 -0.80 31.74 13.68
CA VAL A 820 -1.39 33.06 13.36
C VAL A 820 -1.22 33.48 11.89
N ALA A 821 -0.35 32.76 11.15
CA ALA A 821 -0.05 33.09 9.74
C ALA A 821 -0.10 31.81 8.88
N ASP A 822 -0.52 31.96 7.63
CA ASP A 822 -0.76 30.85 6.70
C ASP A 822 0.53 30.17 6.22
N ASP A 823 1.69 30.80 6.41
CA ASP A 823 3.02 30.28 6.03
C ASP A 823 3.76 29.57 7.17
N GLN A 824 3.15 29.48 8.36
CA GLN A 824 3.75 28.72 9.47
C GLN A 824 3.73 27.22 9.20
N VAL A 825 4.84 26.54 9.56
CA VAL A 825 4.98 25.10 9.42
C VAL A 825 4.38 24.39 10.62
N ILE A 826 3.40 23.55 10.39
CA ILE A 826 2.61 22.84 11.39
C ILE A 826 2.85 21.34 11.26
N GLU A 827 2.99 20.63 12.39
CA GLU A 827 3.11 19.16 12.41
C GLU A 827 1.76 18.50 12.09
N LEU A 828 1.76 17.57 11.13
CA LEU A 828 0.55 16.85 10.71
C LEU A 828 0.16 15.79 11.75
N MET A 829 -1.09 15.76 12.16
CA MET A 829 -1.62 14.69 13.02
C MET A 829 -1.74 13.35 12.26
N PRO A 830 -1.54 12.22 12.95
CA PRO A 830 -1.42 10.91 12.29
C PRO A 830 -2.60 10.47 11.43
N GLN A 831 -3.82 10.92 11.73
CA GLN A 831 -5.02 10.52 10.98
C GLN A 831 -5.64 11.67 10.18
N ASP A 832 -4.88 12.75 9.96
CA ASP A 832 -5.28 13.84 9.08
C ASP A 832 -4.65 13.65 7.68
N VAL A 833 -5.41 14.00 6.64
CA VAL A 833 -5.00 13.80 5.26
C VAL A 833 -5.37 15.02 4.40
N VAL A 834 -4.59 15.23 3.35
CA VAL A 834 -4.86 16.22 2.30
C VAL A 834 -5.16 15.50 1.01
N VAL A 835 -6.31 15.81 0.39
CA VAL A 835 -6.79 15.06 -0.79
C VAL A 835 -6.50 15.79 -2.09
N ALA A 836 -6.56 15.06 -3.21
CA ALA A 836 -6.31 15.58 -4.53
C ALA A 836 -7.44 16.54 -4.99
N GLU A 837 -7.08 17.66 -5.57
CA GLU A 837 -8.02 18.66 -6.11
C GLU A 837 -9.00 18.07 -7.13
N ASN A 838 -8.55 17.20 -8.02
CA ASN A 838 -9.40 16.58 -9.03
C ASN A 838 -10.48 15.63 -8.47
N CYS A 839 -10.44 15.30 -7.18
CA CYS A 839 -11.46 14.50 -6.51
C CYS A 839 -12.57 15.35 -5.85
N ILE A 840 -12.39 16.66 -5.73
CA ILE A 840 -13.36 17.56 -5.08
C ILE A 840 -14.75 17.36 -5.66
N LYS A 841 -14.89 17.48 -6.97
CA LYS A 841 -16.19 17.34 -7.65
C LYS A 841 -16.88 16.02 -7.30
N GLY A 842 -16.14 14.92 -7.31
CA GLY A 842 -16.70 13.60 -7.03
C GLY A 842 -17.08 13.42 -5.55
N LEU A 843 -16.27 13.93 -4.63
CA LEU A 843 -16.59 13.91 -3.20
C LEU A 843 -17.84 14.75 -2.89
N LEU A 844 -17.97 15.95 -3.46
CA LEU A 844 -19.18 16.77 -3.33
C LEU A 844 -20.43 16.07 -3.89
N GLN A 845 -20.31 15.38 -5.03
CA GLN A 845 -21.39 14.57 -5.58
C GLN A 845 -21.79 13.42 -4.65
N ALA A 846 -20.82 12.77 -4.00
CA ALA A 846 -21.09 11.71 -3.02
C ALA A 846 -21.77 12.27 -1.74
N MET A 847 -21.38 13.47 -1.29
CA MET A 847 -22.03 14.16 -0.17
C MET A 847 -23.48 14.51 -0.51
N ARG A 848 -23.75 15.09 -1.68
CA ARG A 848 -25.12 15.39 -2.13
C ARG A 848 -25.98 14.14 -2.27
N PHE A 849 -25.42 13.08 -2.82
CA PHE A 849 -26.09 11.78 -2.88
C PHE A 849 -26.46 11.29 -1.47
N THR A 850 -25.56 11.40 -0.50
CA THR A 850 -25.80 10.98 0.88
C THR A 850 -26.93 11.78 1.51
N ASP A 851 -26.94 13.10 1.32
CA ASP A 851 -28.03 13.97 1.83
C ASP A 851 -29.38 13.69 1.15
N ASP A 852 -29.37 13.51 -0.17
CA ASP A 852 -30.57 13.10 -0.91
C ASP A 852 -31.14 11.77 -0.40
N MET A 853 -30.26 10.82 -0.15
CA MET A 853 -30.62 9.50 0.37
C MET A 853 -31.17 9.60 1.79
N LEU A 854 -30.55 10.37 2.69
CA LEU A 854 -31.02 10.59 4.06
C LEU A 854 -32.41 11.23 4.06
N LYS A 855 -32.64 12.27 3.24
CA LYS A 855 -33.95 12.96 3.14
C LYS A 855 -35.01 12.07 2.48
N THR A 856 -34.70 11.45 1.35
CA THR A 856 -35.69 10.80 0.50
C THR A 856 -36.05 9.39 0.94
N MET A 857 -35.06 8.61 1.39
CA MET A 857 -35.24 7.19 1.76
C MET A 857 -35.48 7.01 3.27
N TYR A 858 -34.73 7.71 4.09
CA TYR A 858 -34.71 7.42 5.53
C TYR A 858 -35.51 8.42 6.36
N ASP A 859 -36.09 9.46 5.75
CA ASP A 859 -36.80 10.53 6.46
C ASP A 859 -35.96 11.09 7.62
N LEU A 860 -34.71 11.44 7.29
CA LEU A 860 -33.71 12.03 8.17
C LEU A 860 -33.24 13.35 7.60
N PRO A 861 -32.77 14.31 8.43
CA PRO A 861 -32.20 15.56 7.93
C PRO A 861 -30.92 15.28 7.13
N ALA A 862 -30.58 16.23 6.25
CA ALA A 862 -29.26 16.22 5.60
C ALA A 862 -28.17 16.23 6.67
N PHE A 863 -27.07 15.59 6.37
CA PHE A 863 -25.89 15.55 7.22
C PHE A 863 -24.87 16.63 6.83
N TYR A 864 -24.63 16.76 5.54
CA TYR A 864 -23.64 17.71 5.00
C TYR A 864 -24.27 19.07 4.71
N ASP A 865 -25.51 19.09 4.25
CA ASP A 865 -26.34 20.28 3.90
C ASP A 865 -25.57 21.32 3.06
N ILE A 866 -24.87 20.84 2.01
CA ILE A 866 -23.99 21.65 1.20
C ILE A 866 -24.74 22.42 0.10
N ALA A 867 -24.35 23.67 -0.14
CA ALA A 867 -24.87 24.49 -1.22
C ALA A 867 -24.51 23.93 -2.62
N ASP A 868 -25.29 24.30 -3.63
CA ASP A 868 -25.06 23.84 -5.01
C ASP A 868 -23.73 24.35 -5.58
N ASP A 869 -23.25 25.51 -5.15
CA ASP A 869 -21.99 26.15 -5.54
C ASP A 869 -20.84 25.90 -4.56
N ALA A 870 -21.01 25.01 -3.58
CA ALA A 870 -19.98 24.69 -2.60
C ALA A 870 -18.69 24.16 -3.26
N GLY A 871 -17.56 24.63 -2.75
CA GLY A 871 -16.21 24.28 -3.20
C GLY A 871 -15.50 23.30 -2.26
N ALA A 872 -14.18 23.37 -2.25
CA ALA A 872 -13.32 22.49 -1.46
C ALA A 872 -13.46 22.69 0.05
N GLU A 873 -13.89 23.86 0.47
CA GLU A 873 -13.99 24.29 1.89
C GLU A 873 -14.89 23.37 2.71
N VAL A 874 -15.95 22.81 2.12
CA VAL A 874 -16.87 21.90 2.83
C VAL A 874 -16.29 20.51 3.08
N LEU A 875 -15.18 20.16 2.39
CA LEU A 875 -14.48 18.91 2.62
C LEU A 875 -13.62 18.94 3.87
N VAL A 876 -13.22 20.14 4.31
CA VAL A 876 -12.35 20.32 5.49
C VAL A 876 -13.11 19.89 6.74
N GLY A 877 -12.51 19.00 7.53
CA GLY A 877 -13.12 18.42 8.72
C GLY A 877 -13.89 17.11 8.46
N GLN A 878 -14.14 16.72 7.21
CA GLN A 878 -14.93 15.51 6.91
C GLN A 878 -14.15 14.22 7.18
N LEU A 879 -14.87 13.25 7.78
CA LEU A 879 -14.31 11.94 8.07
C LEU A 879 -14.38 11.01 6.86
N ILE A 880 -13.30 10.30 6.64
CA ILE A 880 -13.16 9.30 5.57
C ILE A 880 -12.62 7.98 6.10
N MET A 881 -12.79 6.94 5.31
CA MET A 881 -12.14 5.65 5.45
C MET A 881 -11.08 5.50 4.35
N GLY A 882 -9.82 5.28 4.74
CA GLY A 882 -8.76 4.85 3.83
C GLY A 882 -8.69 3.33 3.78
N LEU A 883 -8.69 2.76 2.60
CA LEU A 883 -8.67 1.32 2.37
C LEU A 883 -7.65 0.95 1.29
N ALA A 884 -6.65 0.17 1.67
CA ALA A 884 -5.64 -0.31 0.74
C ALA A 884 -6.16 -1.50 -0.11
N PRO A 885 -5.68 -1.67 -1.36
CA PRO A 885 -5.96 -2.86 -2.14
C PRO A 885 -5.55 -4.16 -1.43
N HIS A 886 -6.32 -5.23 -1.65
CA HIS A 886 -6.12 -6.54 -1.03
C HIS A 886 -6.25 -6.57 0.49
N THR A 887 -6.81 -5.53 1.09
CA THR A 887 -7.09 -5.46 2.52
C THR A 887 -8.59 -5.57 2.81
N SER A 888 -8.91 -5.77 4.08
CA SER A 888 -10.27 -5.81 4.61
C SER A 888 -10.46 -4.91 5.84
N GLY A 889 -9.39 -4.21 6.25
CA GLY A 889 -9.40 -3.24 7.35
C GLY A 889 -9.26 -1.82 6.82
N ALA A 890 -10.25 -0.99 7.04
CA ALA A 890 -10.17 0.44 6.78
C ALA A 890 -9.55 1.19 7.97
N VAL A 891 -8.95 2.34 7.70
CA VAL A 891 -8.40 3.26 8.70
C VAL A 891 -9.14 4.57 8.62
N LEU A 892 -9.62 5.06 9.78
CA LEU A 892 -10.28 6.36 9.91
C LEU A 892 -9.28 7.48 9.66
N ALA A 893 -9.68 8.48 8.87
CA ALA A 893 -8.94 9.71 8.70
C ALA A 893 -9.89 10.90 8.54
N ARG A 894 -9.33 12.13 8.70
CA ARG A 894 -10.05 13.38 8.53
C ARG A 894 -9.39 14.20 7.42
N ILE A 895 -10.17 14.73 6.51
CA ILE A 895 -9.69 15.66 5.49
C ILE A 895 -9.42 17.01 6.14
N ILE A 896 -8.21 17.54 5.99
CA ILE A 896 -7.86 18.88 6.52
C ILE A 896 -7.58 19.89 5.43
N GLY A 897 -7.49 19.47 4.18
CA GLY A 897 -7.22 20.38 3.07
C GLY A 897 -7.21 19.68 1.72
N VAL A 898 -6.96 20.46 0.69
CA VAL A 898 -6.91 20.01 -0.70
C VAL A 898 -5.65 20.58 -1.35
N ALA A 899 -4.97 19.77 -2.18
CA ALA A 899 -3.77 20.20 -2.88
C ALA A 899 -3.85 19.87 -4.39
N GLY A 900 -3.19 20.68 -5.22
CA GLY A 900 -3.11 20.54 -6.68
C GLY A 900 -2.24 19.36 -7.13
N ILE A 901 -2.35 18.21 -6.47
CA ILE A 901 -1.64 16.96 -6.77
C ILE A 901 -2.61 15.87 -7.21
N LYS A 902 -2.08 14.80 -7.80
CA LYS A 902 -2.88 13.62 -8.17
C LYS A 902 -2.66 12.46 -7.20
N GLY A 903 -2.72 12.74 -5.92
CA GLY A 903 -2.54 11.81 -4.84
C GLY A 903 -3.10 12.36 -3.55
N HIS A 904 -2.93 11.68 -2.43
CA HIS A 904 -3.23 12.21 -1.12
C HIS A 904 -2.01 12.19 -0.21
N TYR A 905 -1.83 13.28 0.51
CA TYR A 905 -0.83 13.33 1.57
C TYR A 905 -1.41 12.76 2.86
N GLY A 906 -0.62 11.95 3.54
CA GLY A 906 -0.93 11.44 4.86
C GLY A 906 0.33 11.26 5.68
N HIS A 907 0.17 11.23 7.00
CA HIS A 907 1.28 10.95 7.89
C HIS A 907 1.84 9.54 7.62
N PRO A 908 3.17 9.30 7.74
CA PRO A 908 3.76 7.96 7.59
C PRO A 908 3.06 6.89 8.44
N PHE A 909 2.60 7.21 9.65
CA PHE A 909 1.84 6.29 10.50
C PHE A 909 0.49 5.89 9.91
N TYR A 910 -0.22 6.82 9.24
CA TYR A 910 -1.47 6.52 8.54
C TYR A 910 -1.25 5.52 7.40
N HIS A 911 -0.20 5.73 6.60
CA HIS A 911 0.14 4.82 5.52
C HIS A 911 0.60 3.45 6.05
N ALA A 912 1.45 3.44 7.09
CA ALA A 912 1.90 2.21 7.74
C ALA A 912 0.75 1.41 8.35
N ALA A 913 -0.24 2.08 8.98
CA ALA A 913 -1.44 1.44 9.51
C ALA A 913 -2.28 0.73 8.43
N LYS A 914 -2.21 1.20 7.18
CA LYS A 914 -2.78 0.53 5.99
C LYS A 914 -1.83 -0.50 5.37
N ARG A 915 -0.64 -0.72 5.94
CA ARG A 915 0.45 -1.55 5.42
C ARG A 915 0.97 -1.08 4.06
N ARG A 916 1.08 0.25 3.89
CA ARG A 916 1.61 0.90 2.69
C ARG A 916 2.98 1.50 2.97
N ASN A 917 3.86 1.40 2.01
CA ASN A 917 5.20 1.99 2.04
C ASN A 917 5.39 3.17 1.09
N CYS A 918 4.34 3.59 0.38
CA CYS A 918 4.34 4.74 -0.52
C CYS A 918 5.37 4.62 -1.66
N ASP A 919 5.47 3.45 -2.28
CA ASP A 919 6.35 3.20 -3.43
C ASP A 919 5.64 3.32 -4.79
N GLY A 920 4.56 4.08 -4.87
CA GLY A 920 3.64 4.18 -6.00
C GLY A 920 2.36 3.37 -5.79
N ASP A 921 2.03 3.10 -4.54
CA ASP A 921 0.78 2.52 -4.11
C ASP A 921 -0.38 3.47 -4.36
N ILE A 922 -1.54 2.88 -4.69
CA ILE A 922 -2.79 3.60 -4.88
C ILE A 922 -3.81 3.02 -3.91
N ASP A 923 -4.32 3.85 -3.01
CA ASP A 923 -5.32 3.49 -2.04
C ASP A 923 -6.68 4.11 -2.36
N CYS A 924 -7.70 3.50 -1.79
CA CYS A 924 -9.08 3.94 -1.93
C CYS A 924 -9.49 4.79 -0.74
N ILE A 925 -10.19 5.88 -1.01
CA ILE A 925 -10.83 6.76 -0.02
C ILE A 925 -12.36 6.69 -0.21
N LEU A 926 -13.10 6.64 0.92
CA LEU A 926 -14.56 6.69 0.98
C LEU A 926 -14.98 7.69 2.05
N LEU A 927 -16.06 8.43 1.81
CA LEU A 927 -16.70 9.20 2.88
C LEU A 927 -17.25 8.25 3.95
N LEU A 928 -17.01 8.55 5.22
CA LEU A 928 -17.39 7.66 6.32
C LEU A 928 -18.91 7.43 6.34
N THR A 929 -19.69 8.50 6.27
CA THR A 929 -21.16 8.46 6.32
C THR A 929 -21.74 7.61 5.20
N GLU A 930 -21.31 7.86 3.96
CA GLU A 930 -21.74 7.11 2.78
C GLU A 930 -21.39 5.63 2.91
N GLY A 931 -20.15 5.34 3.29
CA GLY A 931 -19.68 3.95 3.43
C GLY A 931 -20.42 3.17 4.50
N LEU A 932 -20.70 3.76 5.67
CA LEU A 932 -21.43 3.08 6.76
C LEU A 932 -22.89 2.79 6.40
N ILE A 933 -23.54 3.66 5.62
CA ILE A 933 -24.93 3.46 5.20
C ILE A 933 -25.03 2.44 4.06
N ASN A 934 -24.15 2.52 3.06
CA ASN A 934 -24.29 1.77 1.81
C ASN A 934 -23.54 0.44 1.74
N PHE A 935 -22.45 0.29 2.50
CA PHE A 935 -21.71 -0.97 2.52
C PHE A 935 -22.60 -2.12 3.03
N SER A 936 -22.64 -3.23 2.30
CA SER A 936 -23.19 -4.48 2.82
C SER A 936 -22.34 -5.70 2.43
N ARG A 937 -22.09 -6.55 3.44
CA ARG A 937 -21.46 -7.86 3.25
C ARG A 937 -22.27 -8.74 2.32
N MET A 938 -23.58 -8.54 2.27
CA MET A 938 -24.52 -9.32 1.45
C MET A 938 -24.37 -9.03 -0.05
N PHE A 939 -23.69 -7.94 -0.46
CA PHE A 939 -23.38 -7.64 -1.85
C PHE A 939 -22.07 -8.29 -2.31
N LEU A 940 -21.21 -8.72 -1.38
CA LEU A 940 -19.88 -9.24 -1.72
C LEU A 940 -19.95 -10.54 -2.53
N PRO A 941 -19.12 -10.68 -3.57
CA PRO A 941 -19.07 -11.91 -4.37
C PRO A 941 -18.68 -13.14 -3.53
N LYS A 942 -19.29 -14.30 -3.85
CA LYS A 942 -18.90 -15.59 -3.25
C LYS A 942 -17.54 -16.11 -3.78
N SER A 943 -17.10 -15.62 -4.96
CA SER A 943 -15.86 -16.07 -5.58
C SER A 943 -14.64 -15.64 -4.77
N ARG A 944 -13.53 -16.37 -4.90
CA ARG A 944 -12.23 -15.97 -4.33
C ARG A 944 -11.88 -14.53 -4.71
N GLY A 945 -11.34 -13.78 -3.76
CA GLY A 945 -11.12 -12.34 -3.89
C GLY A 945 -12.37 -11.49 -3.69
N GLY A 946 -13.52 -12.09 -3.36
CA GLY A 946 -14.78 -11.36 -3.14
C GLY A 946 -14.75 -10.42 -1.95
N ARG A 947 -13.98 -10.75 -0.91
CA ARG A 947 -13.79 -9.94 0.31
C ARG A 947 -12.61 -8.99 0.23
N MET A 948 -11.79 -9.08 -0.80
CA MET A 948 -10.73 -8.10 -1.06
C MET A 948 -11.33 -6.73 -1.32
N ASP A 949 -10.65 -5.69 -0.87
CA ASP A 949 -11.08 -4.29 -1.01
C ASP A 949 -12.46 -4.02 -0.37
N ALA A 950 -12.84 -4.75 0.68
CA ALA A 950 -14.07 -4.53 1.42
C ALA A 950 -13.75 -4.03 2.84
N PRO A 951 -14.37 -2.93 3.33
CA PRO A 951 -14.13 -2.42 4.67
C PRO A 951 -14.86 -3.27 5.71
N LEU A 952 -14.31 -4.44 6.04
CA LEU A 952 -14.92 -5.36 7.00
C LEU A 952 -14.75 -4.92 8.46
N THR A 953 -13.76 -4.06 8.72
CA THR A 953 -13.49 -3.42 10.01
C THR A 953 -13.00 -2.00 9.79
N LEU A 954 -13.19 -1.12 10.78
CA LEU A 954 -12.66 0.25 10.79
C LEU A 954 -11.77 0.44 12.02
N THR A 955 -10.49 0.73 11.80
CA THR A 955 -9.57 1.17 12.84
C THR A 955 -9.80 2.65 13.11
N THR A 956 -10.25 3.00 14.31
CA THR A 956 -10.56 4.40 14.68
C THR A 956 -9.38 5.10 15.32
N ARG A 957 -8.40 4.37 15.83
CA ARG A 957 -7.22 4.89 16.51
C ARG A 957 -5.95 4.21 16.01
N ILE A 958 -4.98 5.01 15.58
CA ILE A 958 -3.64 4.52 15.26
C ILE A 958 -2.79 4.59 16.54
N LEU A 959 -2.26 3.46 16.99
CA LEU A 959 -1.39 3.39 18.14
C LEU A 959 0.08 3.41 17.67
N ALA A 960 0.91 4.27 18.26
CA ALA A 960 2.32 4.40 17.87
C ALA A 960 3.16 3.13 18.12
N THR A 961 2.65 2.21 18.94
CA THR A 961 3.27 0.92 19.26
C THR A 961 2.85 -0.22 18.32
N GLU A 962 1.89 0.00 17.46
CA GLU A 962 1.40 -0.93 16.44
C GLU A 962 1.98 -0.61 15.05
#